data_9af7a23f0e19898b0b27c3dd0300c683
#
_entry.id   9af7a23f0e19898b0b27c3dd0300c683
#
_cell.length_a   1.000
_cell.length_b   1.000
_cell.length_c   1.000
_cell.angle_alpha   90.00
_cell.angle_beta   90.00
_cell.angle_gamma   90.00
#
_symmetry.space_group_name_H-M   'P 1'
#
loop_
_entity.id
_entity.type
_entity.pdbx_description
1 polymer ?
#
loop_
_entity_poly.entity_id
_entity_poly.type
_entity_poly.pdbx_seq_one_letter_code
_entity_poly.pdbx_strand_id
1 'polypeptide(L)'
;IEKLEPKRELMQRVEETAKEGAIISTNTSGIPLHSISEGRSEEFKERFVGTHFFNPPRYLKLMEIIPTENTDPEIVESVRSFGERVLGKGGVIAKDTPNFIGNRIGTFAGMQSARYAFENGYGIEEVDGITGPLIGHPKTATFRLNDQVGLDIAVGVAENLYEAVPEDESREELKPPEKLEEMQQKDLLGNKTGAGFYKRDKREGKTVFDVLDLETFEHHPAENPEIPVAKEAQEQGDLAARLQFLIAKADEDRHARYVRDTLLPYMAYASRRVPEISDTLEDVDHAMEWGFAHQTGPFRTWDLLGVRETVEKMESMGIEAASWVKEMLQAGNDTFYKTENGTELQFSPVSKEYEPVREDPMYVSLDRLRDEGKELASNDSASLLDLGDGVLCLEFHSKGNSIDAQIVEMGNRALEELERDDVVGLVIGNEGRNFSVGANLGEMVHSLKNGDLDQIETSVEALQDLLMAFRFVPKPVVSAPHGQTLGGGLEVCLHSDRIVAAGETYMGLVEVGVGLIPAGGGTKEMARRLVSPPLHAAPNTPPLPFLQKAFEQIALAKTATSALEAKEMAFLTENDRIVMNADHLISAAKREALDLADGYTPPEHANNVYAAGRTARAALEMGVKTMQWAHYASEYDGVIAGHVARILTGGNLSLPQWVPEEYLLNLEKKAFLGLLKQEKTHERIEALLKTGKPMRN
;
A
#
# COMPACT_ATOMS: atom_id res chain seq x y z
N ILE A 1 16.10 7.40 -22.94
CA ILE A 1 16.30 7.50 -24.40
C ILE A 1 15.38 6.49 -25.06
N GLU A 2 14.33 6.95 -25.74
CA GLU A 2 13.38 6.09 -26.47
C GLU A 2 13.56 6.28 -27.99
N LYS A 3 14.80 6.16 -28.45
CA LYS A 3 15.21 6.12 -29.86
C LYS A 3 16.26 5.03 -30.04
N LEU A 4 16.11 4.18 -31.07
CA LEU A 4 16.92 2.98 -31.27
C LEU A 4 18.41 3.30 -31.46
N GLU A 5 18.76 4.18 -32.42
CA GLU A 5 20.18 4.45 -32.74
C GLU A 5 20.98 5.02 -31.56
N PRO A 6 20.51 6.06 -30.80
CA PRO A 6 21.23 6.51 -29.62
C PRO A 6 21.37 5.43 -28.54
N LYS A 7 20.42 4.49 -28.48
CA LYS A 7 20.45 3.40 -27.51
C LYS A 7 21.48 2.33 -27.92
N ARG A 8 21.59 2.02 -29.19
CA ARG A 8 22.63 1.13 -29.75
C ARG A 8 24.04 1.70 -29.51
N GLU A 9 24.26 2.99 -29.79
CA GLU A 9 25.54 3.68 -29.50
C GLU A 9 25.89 3.61 -28.02
N LEU A 10 24.90 3.83 -27.14
CA LEU A 10 25.11 3.71 -25.71
C LEU A 10 25.50 2.29 -25.30
N MET A 11 24.80 1.27 -25.81
CA MET A 11 25.10 -0.14 -25.50
C MET A 11 26.47 -0.57 -26.01
N GLN A 12 26.94 -0.03 -27.13
CA GLN A 12 28.32 -0.24 -27.58
C GLN A 12 29.33 0.26 -26.53
N ARG A 13 29.15 1.46 -26.03
CA ARG A 13 30.03 2.03 -25.00
C ARG A 13 29.94 1.29 -23.67
N VAL A 14 28.76 0.77 -23.32
CA VAL A 14 28.56 -0.06 -22.14
C VAL A 14 29.33 -1.37 -22.28
N GLU A 15 29.25 -2.05 -23.41
CA GLU A 15 30.01 -3.26 -23.70
C GLU A 15 31.53 -3.07 -23.56
N GLU A 16 32.07 -1.93 -24.07
CA GLU A 16 33.49 -1.58 -23.99
C GLU A 16 33.98 -1.27 -22.56
N THR A 17 33.09 -0.90 -21.64
CA THR A 17 33.45 -0.39 -20.31
C THR A 17 32.92 -1.22 -19.14
N ALA A 18 31.95 -2.10 -19.38
CA ALA A 18 31.38 -2.95 -18.34
C ALA A 18 32.43 -3.94 -17.79
N LYS A 19 32.32 -4.23 -16.50
CA LYS A 19 33.14 -5.28 -15.86
C LYS A 19 32.76 -6.66 -16.43
N GLU A 20 33.74 -7.53 -16.53
CA GLU A 20 33.49 -8.94 -16.81
C GLU A 20 32.44 -9.51 -15.84
N GLY A 21 31.45 -10.24 -16.34
CA GLY A 21 30.37 -10.80 -15.56
C GLY A 21 29.26 -9.81 -15.15
N ALA A 22 29.32 -8.54 -15.54
CA ALA A 22 28.26 -7.57 -15.22
C ALA A 22 26.97 -7.88 -15.97
N ILE A 23 25.84 -7.88 -15.27
CA ILE A 23 24.49 -7.90 -15.86
C ILE A 23 24.22 -6.50 -16.44
N ILE A 24 23.77 -6.45 -17.68
CA ILE A 24 23.46 -5.21 -18.39
C ILE A 24 21.95 -5.15 -18.60
N SER A 25 21.32 -4.08 -18.11
CA SER A 25 19.87 -3.93 -18.28
C SER A 25 19.49 -2.60 -18.92
N THR A 26 18.32 -2.58 -19.54
CA THR A 26 17.70 -1.39 -20.12
C THR A 26 16.27 -1.23 -19.61
N ASN A 27 15.90 0.01 -19.21
CA ASN A 27 14.52 0.36 -18.86
C ASN A 27 13.80 1.01 -20.06
N THR A 28 13.91 0.40 -21.25
CA THR A 28 13.10 0.85 -22.40
C THR A 28 11.65 0.48 -22.20
N SER A 29 10.72 1.32 -22.67
CA SER A 29 9.28 1.08 -22.49
C SER A 29 8.61 0.40 -23.69
N GLY A 30 9.29 0.30 -24.85
CA GLY A 30 8.65 -0.27 -26.03
C GLY A 30 9.58 -0.66 -27.16
N ILE A 31 10.89 -0.33 -27.09
CA ILE A 31 11.86 -0.73 -28.12
C ILE A 31 12.25 -2.20 -27.88
N PRO A 32 12.05 -3.11 -28.85
CA PRO A 32 12.45 -4.52 -28.71
C PRO A 32 13.95 -4.66 -28.41
N LEU A 33 14.27 -5.52 -27.43
CA LEU A 33 15.64 -5.68 -26.92
C LEU A 33 16.58 -6.29 -27.94
N HIS A 34 16.10 -7.25 -28.74
CA HIS A 34 16.90 -7.84 -29.84
C HIS A 34 17.40 -6.75 -30.79
N SER A 35 16.58 -5.73 -31.07
CA SER A 35 16.98 -4.60 -31.90
C SER A 35 18.05 -3.73 -31.24
N ILE A 36 18.02 -3.59 -29.91
CA ILE A 36 19.02 -2.80 -29.16
C ILE A 36 20.35 -3.51 -29.10
N SER A 37 20.36 -4.85 -28.95
CA SER A 37 21.55 -5.69 -28.83
C SER A 37 22.12 -6.13 -30.16
N GLU A 38 21.52 -5.76 -31.27
CA GLU A 38 22.01 -6.09 -32.61
C GLU A 38 23.46 -5.61 -32.79
N GLY A 39 24.32 -6.50 -33.32
CA GLY A 39 25.75 -6.22 -33.53
C GLY A 39 26.62 -6.27 -32.27
N ARG A 40 26.08 -6.63 -31.11
CA ARG A 40 26.84 -6.88 -29.87
C ARG A 40 27.39 -8.29 -29.85
N SER A 41 28.41 -8.54 -29.00
CA SER A 41 28.99 -9.88 -28.80
C SER A 41 27.98 -10.84 -28.18
N GLU A 42 28.21 -12.15 -28.32
CA GLU A 42 27.38 -13.17 -27.68
C GLU A 42 27.45 -13.05 -26.15
N GLU A 43 28.65 -12.79 -25.60
CA GLU A 43 28.82 -12.55 -24.15
C GLU A 43 27.98 -11.36 -23.64
N PHE A 44 27.84 -10.29 -24.42
CA PHE A 44 26.95 -9.16 -24.09
C PHE A 44 25.49 -9.64 -24.09
N LYS A 45 25.06 -10.34 -25.14
CA LYS A 45 23.67 -10.77 -25.31
C LYS A 45 23.22 -11.76 -24.24
N GLU A 46 24.08 -12.68 -23.80
CA GLU A 46 23.81 -13.62 -22.73
C GLU A 46 23.49 -12.89 -21.39
N ARG A 47 24.06 -11.70 -21.18
CA ARG A 47 23.88 -10.92 -19.94
C ARG A 47 23.01 -9.68 -20.10
N PHE A 48 22.38 -9.50 -21.26
CA PHE A 48 21.52 -8.37 -21.57
C PHE A 48 20.05 -8.72 -21.32
N VAL A 49 19.34 -7.84 -20.56
CA VAL A 49 17.93 -8.05 -20.18
C VAL A 49 17.21 -6.72 -20.07
N GLY A 50 15.92 -6.70 -20.36
CA GLY A 50 15.05 -5.57 -20.03
C GLY A 50 14.60 -5.62 -18.57
N THR A 51 14.55 -4.44 -17.93
CA THR A 51 13.96 -4.26 -16.59
C THR A 51 13.06 -3.04 -16.65
N HIS A 52 11.82 -3.24 -17.04
CA HIS A 52 10.88 -2.14 -17.25
C HIS A 52 10.04 -1.89 -15.99
N PHE A 53 10.14 -0.66 -15.46
CA PHE A 53 9.40 -0.20 -14.29
C PHE A 53 8.26 0.72 -14.69
N PHE A 54 7.20 0.71 -13.90
CA PHE A 54 6.06 1.61 -14.08
C PHE A 54 6.17 2.83 -13.17
N ASN A 55 5.73 3.98 -13.67
CA ASN A 55 5.83 5.27 -12.98
C ASN A 55 4.55 5.54 -12.15
N PRO A 56 4.68 5.89 -10.87
CA PRO A 56 5.91 6.14 -10.12
C PRO A 56 6.50 4.84 -9.53
N PRO A 57 7.80 4.56 -9.82
CA PRO A 57 8.40 3.27 -9.46
C PRO A 57 8.51 3.02 -7.95
N ARG A 58 8.39 4.04 -7.12
CA ARG A 58 8.32 3.87 -5.66
C ARG A 58 7.08 3.11 -5.22
N TYR A 59 5.94 3.34 -5.88
CA TYR A 59 4.64 2.85 -5.42
C TYR A 59 4.12 1.67 -6.25
N LEU A 60 4.39 1.65 -7.56
CA LEU A 60 3.95 0.57 -8.42
C LEU A 60 4.91 -0.62 -8.31
N LYS A 61 4.35 -1.79 -8.01
CA LYS A 61 5.11 -3.01 -7.71
C LYS A 61 5.70 -3.66 -8.95
N LEU A 62 5.12 -3.45 -10.15
CA LEU A 62 5.52 -4.12 -11.38
C LEU A 62 6.98 -3.84 -11.76
N MET A 63 7.69 -4.92 -12.07
CA MET A 63 8.94 -4.93 -12.83
C MET A 63 8.83 -6.00 -13.91
N GLU A 64 8.62 -5.59 -15.17
CA GLU A 64 8.72 -6.50 -16.29
C GLU A 64 10.19 -6.85 -16.54
N ILE A 65 10.47 -8.14 -16.63
CA ILE A 65 11.77 -8.69 -16.95
C ILE A 65 11.68 -9.24 -18.36
N ILE A 66 12.44 -8.68 -19.28
CA ILE A 66 12.34 -8.99 -20.69
C ILE A 66 13.66 -9.66 -21.13
N PRO A 67 13.73 -10.99 -21.17
CA PRO A 67 14.85 -11.71 -21.78
C PRO A 67 14.77 -11.62 -23.31
N THR A 68 15.93 -11.67 -23.96
CA THR A 68 16.03 -11.99 -25.39
C THR A 68 16.21 -13.51 -25.56
N GLU A 69 16.19 -14.02 -26.80
CA GLU A 69 16.48 -15.43 -27.10
C GLU A 69 17.89 -15.87 -26.66
N ASN A 70 18.80 -14.92 -26.49
CA ASN A 70 20.19 -15.18 -26.09
C ASN A 70 20.43 -14.97 -24.58
N THR A 71 19.52 -14.37 -23.85
CA THR A 71 19.70 -14.08 -22.42
C THR A 71 19.79 -15.37 -21.61
N ASP A 72 20.84 -15.50 -20.80
CA ASP A 72 21.01 -16.66 -19.92
C ASP A 72 19.87 -16.73 -18.89
N PRO A 73 19.18 -17.87 -18.73
CA PRO A 73 18.14 -18.06 -17.74
C PRO A 73 18.58 -17.77 -16.29
N GLU A 74 19.87 -17.99 -15.94
CA GLU A 74 20.40 -17.66 -14.61
C GLU A 74 20.43 -16.14 -14.38
N ILE A 75 20.64 -15.34 -15.43
CA ILE A 75 20.57 -13.88 -15.38
C ILE A 75 19.14 -13.42 -15.12
N VAL A 76 18.17 -14.03 -15.79
CA VAL A 76 16.74 -13.73 -15.59
C VAL A 76 16.33 -13.94 -14.15
N GLU A 77 16.70 -15.11 -13.59
CA GLU A 77 16.37 -15.44 -12.19
C GLU A 77 17.12 -14.54 -11.19
N SER A 78 18.39 -14.21 -11.48
CA SER A 78 19.17 -13.27 -10.66
C SER A 78 18.54 -11.87 -10.62
N VAL A 79 18.08 -11.36 -11.76
CA VAL A 79 17.40 -10.06 -11.87
C VAL A 79 16.05 -10.11 -11.19
N ARG A 80 15.28 -11.19 -11.33
CA ARG A 80 14.01 -11.38 -10.61
C ARG A 80 14.23 -11.36 -9.09
N SER A 81 15.14 -12.19 -8.59
CA SER A 81 15.48 -12.25 -7.16
C SER A 81 15.95 -10.89 -6.62
N PHE A 82 16.75 -10.16 -7.38
CA PHE A 82 17.16 -8.80 -7.02
C PHE A 82 15.97 -7.85 -6.96
N GLY A 83 15.09 -7.87 -7.96
CA GLY A 83 13.86 -7.08 -7.99
C GLY A 83 12.96 -7.37 -6.78
N GLU A 84 12.68 -8.63 -6.52
CA GLU A 84 11.79 -9.07 -5.44
C GLU A 84 12.36 -8.78 -4.04
N ARG A 85 13.64 -9.10 -3.80
CA ARG A 85 14.23 -9.02 -2.46
C ARG A 85 14.84 -7.66 -2.11
N VAL A 86 15.43 -6.97 -3.10
CA VAL A 86 16.20 -5.74 -2.86
C VAL A 86 15.41 -4.50 -3.24
N LEU A 87 14.65 -4.55 -4.36
CA LEU A 87 13.88 -3.41 -4.83
C LEU A 87 12.42 -3.42 -4.36
N GLY A 88 11.93 -4.53 -3.82
CA GLY A 88 10.54 -4.67 -3.40
C GLY A 88 9.55 -4.67 -4.56
N LYS A 89 9.95 -5.27 -5.68
CA LYS A 89 9.14 -5.39 -6.90
C LYS A 89 8.52 -6.76 -7.04
N GLY A 90 7.46 -6.85 -7.84
CA GLY A 90 6.96 -8.10 -8.39
C GLY A 90 7.53 -8.30 -9.79
N GLY A 91 8.29 -9.36 -9.97
CA GLY A 91 8.93 -9.67 -11.25
C GLY A 91 8.03 -10.51 -12.15
N VAL A 92 7.59 -9.98 -13.29
CA VAL A 92 6.89 -10.72 -14.33
C VAL A 92 7.79 -10.94 -15.55
N ILE A 93 7.65 -12.07 -16.23
CA ILE A 93 8.42 -12.36 -17.44
C ILE A 93 7.61 -11.95 -18.67
N ALA A 94 8.09 -10.93 -19.35
CA ALA A 94 7.54 -10.48 -20.62
C ALA A 94 8.40 -10.92 -21.79
N LYS A 95 7.78 -11.28 -22.91
CA LYS A 95 8.51 -11.53 -24.16
C LYS A 95 9.00 -10.23 -24.78
N ASP A 96 10.07 -10.33 -25.56
CA ASP A 96 10.68 -9.21 -26.30
C ASP A 96 9.81 -8.79 -27.50
N THR A 97 8.63 -8.26 -27.20
CA THR A 97 7.61 -7.76 -28.13
C THR A 97 7.34 -6.27 -27.92
N PRO A 98 6.79 -5.56 -28.90
CA PRO A 98 6.47 -4.14 -28.75
C PRO A 98 5.59 -3.87 -27.53
N ASN A 99 6.06 -2.97 -26.64
CA ASN A 99 5.39 -2.53 -25.42
C ASN A 99 5.13 -3.63 -24.37
N PHE A 100 5.77 -4.79 -24.49
CA PHE A 100 5.79 -5.91 -23.54
C PHE A 100 4.37 -6.36 -23.12
N ILE A 101 4.06 -6.47 -21.82
CA ILE A 101 2.74 -6.86 -21.32
C ILE A 101 1.91 -5.64 -20.93
N GLY A 102 2.37 -4.90 -19.92
CA GLY A 102 1.54 -3.87 -19.27
C GLY A 102 1.17 -2.74 -20.21
N ASN A 103 2.13 -2.18 -20.94
CA ASN A 103 1.84 -1.13 -21.91
C ASN A 103 1.02 -1.64 -23.11
N ARG A 104 1.21 -2.90 -23.56
CA ARG A 104 0.42 -3.49 -24.65
C ARG A 104 -1.06 -3.56 -24.28
N ILE A 105 -1.36 -4.19 -23.14
CA ILE A 105 -2.73 -4.39 -22.67
C ILE A 105 -3.35 -3.07 -22.16
N GLY A 106 -2.58 -2.28 -21.41
CA GLY A 106 -3.05 -1.01 -20.85
C GLY A 106 -3.36 0.04 -21.91
N THR A 107 -2.56 0.12 -23.01
CA THR A 107 -2.83 1.02 -24.13
C THR A 107 -4.12 0.63 -24.85
N PHE A 108 -4.32 -0.67 -25.13
CA PHE A 108 -5.58 -1.14 -25.71
C PHE A 108 -6.77 -0.71 -24.85
N ALA A 109 -6.74 -1.04 -23.55
CA ALA A 109 -7.83 -0.72 -22.62
C ALA A 109 -8.12 0.79 -22.57
N GLY A 110 -7.06 1.61 -22.46
CA GLY A 110 -7.20 3.07 -22.36
C GLY A 110 -7.74 3.72 -23.63
N MET A 111 -7.21 3.34 -24.80
CA MET A 111 -7.64 3.94 -26.08
C MET A 111 -9.05 3.49 -26.47
N GLN A 112 -9.37 2.21 -26.32
CA GLN A 112 -10.69 1.65 -26.58
C GLN A 112 -11.76 2.27 -25.63
N SER A 113 -11.45 2.39 -24.34
CA SER A 113 -12.32 3.01 -23.35
C SER A 113 -12.60 4.48 -23.66
N ALA A 114 -11.58 5.28 -24.01
CA ALA A 114 -11.73 6.68 -24.41
C ALA A 114 -12.53 6.82 -25.71
N ARG A 115 -12.23 6.02 -26.72
CA ARG A 115 -12.95 5.99 -27.99
C ARG A 115 -14.44 5.71 -27.76
N TYR A 116 -14.76 4.65 -27.03
CA TYR A 116 -16.13 4.27 -26.71
C TYR A 116 -16.88 5.41 -25.99
N ALA A 117 -16.23 6.07 -25.04
CA ALA A 117 -16.79 7.22 -24.34
C ALA A 117 -17.16 8.36 -25.30
N PHE A 118 -16.22 8.74 -26.16
CA PHE A 118 -16.41 9.87 -27.10
C PHE A 118 -17.46 9.60 -28.17
N GLU A 119 -17.44 8.39 -28.75
CA GLU A 119 -18.41 8.00 -29.80
C GLU A 119 -19.82 7.83 -29.25
N ASN A 120 -20.01 7.49 -28.00
CA ASN A 120 -21.30 7.26 -27.36
C ASN A 120 -21.76 8.40 -26.44
N GLY A 121 -21.05 9.55 -26.45
CA GLY A 121 -21.45 10.76 -25.74
C GLY A 121 -21.47 10.61 -24.22
N TYR A 122 -20.48 9.91 -23.63
CA TYR A 122 -20.29 9.86 -22.19
C TYR A 122 -19.45 11.04 -21.72
N GLY A 123 -19.87 11.66 -20.62
CA GLY A 123 -19.11 12.71 -19.95
C GLY A 123 -17.90 12.13 -19.19
N ILE A 124 -16.88 12.96 -18.99
CA ILE A 124 -15.65 12.60 -18.27
C ILE A 124 -15.98 12.09 -16.85
N GLU A 125 -16.81 12.81 -16.10
CA GLU A 125 -17.21 12.44 -14.74
C GLU A 125 -18.07 11.17 -14.70
N GLU A 126 -18.91 10.93 -15.71
CA GLU A 126 -19.68 9.68 -15.82
C GLU A 126 -18.74 8.48 -15.93
N VAL A 127 -17.76 8.56 -16.84
CA VAL A 127 -16.77 7.48 -17.05
C VAL A 127 -15.93 7.24 -15.81
N ASP A 128 -15.34 8.28 -15.22
CA ASP A 128 -14.53 8.14 -14.03
C ASP A 128 -15.35 7.66 -12.81
N GLY A 129 -16.65 7.96 -12.78
CA GLY A 129 -17.57 7.46 -11.76
C GLY A 129 -17.82 5.93 -11.80
N ILE A 130 -17.63 5.30 -12.97
CA ILE A 130 -17.90 3.87 -13.17
C ILE A 130 -16.66 3.02 -13.47
N THR A 131 -15.51 3.62 -13.80
CA THR A 131 -14.28 2.92 -14.17
C THR A 131 -13.22 2.89 -13.05
N GLY A 132 -13.57 3.31 -11.85
CA GLY A 132 -12.72 3.31 -10.69
C GLY A 132 -12.92 2.09 -9.76
N PRO A 133 -12.99 2.29 -8.43
CA PRO A 133 -13.13 1.22 -7.45
C PRO A 133 -14.35 0.33 -7.63
N LEU A 134 -15.36 0.79 -8.34
CA LEU A 134 -16.58 0.02 -8.66
C LEU A 134 -16.26 -1.27 -9.40
N ILE A 135 -15.30 -1.22 -10.32
CA ILE A 135 -14.85 -2.36 -11.14
C ILE A 135 -13.45 -2.88 -10.77
N GLY A 136 -12.98 -2.56 -9.56
CA GLY A 136 -11.68 -3.03 -9.09
C GLY A 136 -10.47 -2.22 -9.58
N HIS A 137 -10.68 -1.04 -10.16
CA HIS A 137 -9.61 -0.14 -10.60
C HIS A 137 -9.30 0.96 -9.56
N PRO A 138 -8.15 1.65 -9.65
CA PRO A 138 -7.82 2.71 -8.70
C PRO A 138 -8.77 3.91 -8.78
N LYS A 139 -8.80 4.72 -7.72
CA LYS A 139 -9.66 5.92 -7.64
C LYS A 139 -9.42 6.96 -8.73
N THR A 140 -8.29 6.88 -9.41
CA THR A 140 -7.97 7.72 -10.56
C THR A 140 -8.81 7.40 -11.79
N ALA A 141 -9.43 6.23 -11.82
CA ALA A 141 -10.27 5.77 -12.94
C ALA A 141 -9.60 5.96 -14.32
N THR A 142 -10.33 6.34 -15.36
CA THR A 142 -9.83 6.43 -16.73
C THR A 142 -9.20 7.78 -17.05
N PHE A 143 -9.95 8.86 -16.95
CA PHE A 143 -9.49 10.17 -17.44
C PHE A 143 -8.59 10.90 -16.46
N ARG A 144 -8.85 10.77 -15.18
CA ARG A 144 -7.96 11.34 -14.16
C ARG A 144 -6.59 10.64 -14.11
N LEU A 145 -6.53 9.34 -14.47
CA LEU A 145 -5.26 8.63 -14.62
C LEU A 145 -4.44 9.24 -15.77
N ASN A 146 -5.07 9.52 -16.91
CA ASN A 146 -4.41 10.17 -18.05
C ASN A 146 -3.85 11.56 -17.68
N ASP A 147 -4.56 12.34 -16.87
CA ASP A 147 -4.04 13.62 -16.35
C ASP A 147 -2.82 13.47 -15.44
N GLN A 148 -2.69 12.35 -14.75
CA GLN A 148 -1.52 12.06 -13.90
C GLN A 148 -0.32 11.59 -14.71
N VAL A 149 -0.52 10.71 -15.67
CA VAL A 149 0.51 10.20 -16.57
C VAL A 149 1.02 11.30 -17.52
N GLY A 150 0.12 12.08 -18.02
CA GLY A 150 0.31 13.07 -19.04
C GLY A 150 -0.13 12.57 -20.42
N LEU A 151 -1.08 13.29 -21.02
CA LEU A 151 -1.72 12.89 -22.26
C LEU A 151 -0.75 12.68 -23.43
N ASP A 152 0.30 13.50 -23.52
CA ASP A 152 1.36 13.34 -24.54
C ASP A 152 2.13 12.03 -24.40
N ILE A 153 2.30 11.53 -23.16
CA ILE A 153 2.93 10.22 -22.93
C ILE A 153 1.98 9.12 -23.35
N ALA A 154 0.69 9.19 -22.96
CA ALA A 154 -0.30 8.18 -23.30
C ALA A 154 -0.52 8.10 -24.82
N VAL A 155 -0.67 9.25 -25.50
CA VAL A 155 -0.80 9.33 -26.95
C VAL A 155 0.46 8.82 -27.66
N GLY A 156 1.66 9.26 -27.23
CA GLY A 156 2.91 8.82 -27.85
C GLY A 156 3.17 7.33 -27.70
N VAL A 157 2.80 6.71 -26.56
CA VAL A 157 2.89 5.24 -26.42
C VAL A 157 1.92 4.53 -27.35
N ALA A 158 0.70 5.04 -27.51
CA ALA A 158 -0.31 4.46 -28.39
C ALA A 158 0.08 4.58 -29.88
N GLU A 159 0.60 5.73 -30.32
CA GLU A 159 1.10 5.94 -31.68
C GLU A 159 2.28 4.99 -31.99
N ASN A 160 3.26 4.91 -31.10
CA ASN A 160 4.40 4.01 -31.27
C ASN A 160 3.94 2.55 -31.36
N LEU A 161 2.99 2.14 -30.53
CA LEU A 161 2.43 0.80 -30.54
C LEU A 161 1.68 0.53 -31.85
N TYR A 162 0.82 1.45 -32.26
CA TYR A 162 0.07 1.37 -33.54
C TYR A 162 1.00 1.15 -34.72
N GLU A 163 2.16 1.82 -34.76
CA GLU A 163 3.16 1.65 -35.82
C GLU A 163 3.91 0.30 -35.70
N ALA A 164 4.19 -0.13 -34.49
CA ALA A 164 5.01 -1.31 -34.22
C ALA A 164 4.28 -2.65 -34.45
N VAL A 165 2.95 -2.67 -34.47
CA VAL A 165 2.13 -3.87 -34.58
C VAL A 165 1.18 -3.86 -35.80
N PRO A 166 1.69 -3.80 -37.04
CA PRO A 166 0.86 -3.67 -38.24
C PRO A 166 -0.06 -4.87 -38.48
N GLU A 167 0.26 -6.03 -37.93
CA GLU A 167 -0.49 -7.28 -38.12
C GLU A 167 -1.46 -7.58 -36.95
N ASP A 168 -1.56 -6.67 -35.96
CA ASP A 168 -2.51 -6.85 -34.84
C ASP A 168 -3.94 -6.68 -35.35
N GLU A 169 -4.78 -7.69 -35.15
CA GLU A 169 -6.19 -7.69 -35.61
C GLU A 169 -7.04 -6.59 -34.94
N SER A 170 -6.59 -6.07 -33.82
CA SER A 170 -7.23 -4.96 -33.08
C SER A 170 -6.46 -3.65 -33.21
N ARG A 171 -5.57 -3.54 -34.21
CA ARG A 171 -4.67 -2.40 -34.38
C ARG A 171 -5.39 -1.04 -34.36
N GLU A 172 -6.54 -0.95 -35.01
CA GLU A 172 -7.30 0.31 -35.09
C GLU A 172 -7.80 0.79 -33.73
N GLU A 173 -7.99 -0.11 -32.78
CA GLU A 173 -8.34 0.24 -31.41
C GLU A 173 -7.17 0.87 -30.62
N LEU A 174 -5.91 0.59 -31.04
CA LEU A 174 -4.71 1.17 -30.47
C LEU A 174 -4.47 2.62 -30.89
N LYS A 175 -5.07 3.05 -31.99
CA LYS A 175 -4.92 4.42 -32.51
C LYS A 175 -5.53 5.43 -31.55
N PRO A 176 -4.84 6.52 -31.17
CA PRO A 176 -5.44 7.57 -30.34
C PRO A 176 -6.72 8.15 -30.98
N PRO A 177 -7.80 8.32 -30.21
CA PRO A 177 -8.96 9.07 -30.67
C PRO A 177 -8.62 10.53 -31.04
N GLU A 178 -9.19 11.08 -32.07
CA GLU A 178 -8.94 12.45 -32.60
C GLU A 178 -9.04 13.53 -31.50
N LYS A 179 -10.00 13.40 -30.58
CA LYS A 179 -10.16 14.33 -29.44
C LYS A 179 -8.95 14.38 -28.51
N LEU A 180 -8.21 13.27 -28.34
CA LEU A 180 -6.96 13.25 -27.55
C LEU A 180 -5.84 14.00 -28.27
N GLU A 181 -5.74 13.86 -29.59
CA GLU A 181 -4.79 14.61 -30.41
C GLU A 181 -5.08 16.11 -30.38
N GLU A 182 -6.37 16.51 -30.46
CA GLU A 182 -6.79 17.91 -30.31
C GLU A 182 -6.47 18.50 -28.94
N MET A 183 -6.66 17.73 -27.85
CA MET A 183 -6.26 18.15 -26.50
C MET A 183 -4.75 18.38 -26.41
N GLN A 184 -3.96 17.49 -27.02
CA GLN A 184 -2.50 17.64 -27.07
C GLN A 184 -2.10 18.92 -27.84
N GLN A 185 -2.71 19.22 -28.97
CA GLN A 185 -2.47 20.45 -29.74
C GLN A 185 -2.82 21.73 -28.95
N LYS A 186 -3.75 21.64 -28.01
CA LYS A 186 -4.19 22.74 -27.14
C LYS A 186 -3.40 22.81 -25.81
N ASP A 187 -2.33 22.02 -25.63
CA ASP A 187 -1.53 21.91 -24.42
C ASP A 187 -2.34 21.47 -23.17
N LEU A 188 -3.43 20.74 -23.37
CA LEU A 188 -4.25 20.14 -22.31
C LEU A 188 -3.69 18.77 -21.92
N LEU A 189 -2.47 18.76 -21.34
CA LEU A 189 -1.71 17.54 -21.10
C LEU A 189 -1.87 16.96 -19.69
N GLY A 190 -2.76 17.50 -18.87
CA GLY A 190 -3.02 17.06 -17.52
C GLY A 190 -2.28 17.88 -16.45
N ASN A 191 -1.91 17.21 -15.33
CA ASN A 191 -1.35 17.86 -14.15
C ASN A 191 -0.06 18.67 -14.44
N LYS A 192 0.74 18.26 -15.40
CA LYS A 192 2.02 18.90 -15.74
C LYS A 192 1.86 20.26 -16.41
N THR A 193 0.77 20.47 -17.17
CA THR A 193 0.43 21.78 -17.75
C THR A 193 -0.61 22.54 -16.92
N GLY A 194 -1.11 21.91 -15.84
CA GLY A 194 -2.10 22.48 -14.93
C GLY A 194 -3.55 22.28 -15.36
N ALA A 195 -3.78 21.72 -16.55
CA ALA A 195 -5.09 21.37 -17.07
C ALA A 195 -5.00 20.18 -18.05
N GLY A 196 -6.00 19.35 -18.05
CA GLY A 196 -6.22 18.22 -18.94
C GLY A 196 -7.71 17.93 -18.98
N PHE A 197 -8.15 16.69 -18.75
CA PHE A 197 -9.54 16.35 -18.51
C PHE A 197 -10.12 17.08 -17.29
N TYR A 198 -9.25 17.28 -16.30
CA TYR A 198 -9.55 18.05 -15.09
C TYR A 198 -8.58 19.23 -14.95
N LYS A 199 -9.10 20.33 -14.41
CA LYS A 199 -8.33 21.50 -14.02
C LYS A 199 -8.49 21.75 -12.53
N ARG A 200 -7.38 21.80 -11.80
CA ARG A 200 -7.38 22.11 -10.37
C ARG A 200 -7.48 23.61 -10.16
N ASP A 201 -8.45 24.05 -9.37
CA ASP A 201 -8.65 25.44 -8.98
C ASP A 201 -8.77 25.58 -7.46
N LYS A 202 -8.64 26.80 -6.94
CA LYS A 202 -8.87 27.14 -5.52
C LYS A 202 -9.99 28.17 -5.43
N ARG A 203 -11.12 27.78 -4.86
CA ARG A 203 -12.25 28.68 -4.60
C ARG A 203 -12.55 28.68 -3.11
N GLU A 204 -12.64 29.89 -2.50
CA GLU A 204 -12.88 30.08 -1.07
C GLU A 204 -11.91 29.28 -0.15
N GLY A 205 -10.65 29.16 -0.56
CA GLY A 205 -9.62 28.38 0.18
C GLY A 205 -9.73 26.87 0.04
N LYS A 206 -10.73 26.34 -0.66
CA LYS A 206 -10.90 24.91 -0.96
C LYS A 206 -10.37 24.57 -2.35
N THR A 207 -9.74 23.42 -2.47
CA THR A 207 -9.39 22.86 -3.78
C THR A 207 -10.66 22.32 -4.43
N VAL A 208 -10.96 22.77 -5.64
CA VAL A 208 -12.03 22.29 -6.51
C VAL A 208 -11.44 21.81 -7.83
N PHE A 209 -12.20 21.02 -8.55
CA PHE A 209 -11.83 20.58 -9.88
C PHE A 209 -12.90 21.07 -10.87
N ASP A 210 -12.43 21.60 -11.97
CA ASP A 210 -13.25 21.86 -13.15
C ASP A 210 -13.01 20.74 -14.15
N VAL A 211 -14.02 20.43 -14.95
CA VAL A 211 -14.04 19.33 -15.92
C VAL A 211 -14.08 19.88 -17.32
N LEU A 212 -13.34 19.26 -18.23
CA LEU A 212 -13.27 19.64 -19.64
C LEU A 212 -14.58 19.24 -20.37
N ASP A 213 -15.18 20.18 -21.05
CA ASP A 213 -16.17 19.88 -22.07
C ASP A 213 -15.45 19.47 -23.37
N LEU A 214 -15.73 18.28 -23.87
CA LEU A 214 -15.03 17.68 -25.02
C LEU A 214 -15.44 18.23 -26.38
N GLU A 215 -16.49 19.06 -26.44
CA GLU A 215 -16.93 19.72 -27.68
C GLU A 215 -16.35 21.14 -27.79
N THR A 216 -16.32 21.85 -26.66
CA THR A 216 -15.85 23.26 -26.63
C THR A 216 -14.38 23.38 -26.23
N PHE A 217 -13.81 22.36 -25.58
CA PHE A 217 -12.50 22.37 -24.90
C PHE A 217 -12.39 23.47 -23.83
N GLU A 218 -13.50 23.86 -23.23
CA GLU A 218 -13.54 24.76 -22.09
C GLU A 218 -13.81 23.98 -20.78
N HIS A 219 -13.24 24.46 -19.67
CA HIS A 219 -13.49 23.85 -18.37
C HIS A 219 -14.67 24.50 -17.66
N HIS A 220 -15.54 23.69 -17.11
CA HIS A 220 -16.66 24.09 -16.26
C HIS A 220 -16.60 23.43 -14.89
N PRO A 221 -17.29 23.96 -13.85
CA PRO A 221 -17.33 23.33 -12.54
C PRO A 221 -17.84 21.90 -12.61
N ALA A 222 -17.19 21.00 -11.85
CA ALA A 222 -17.59 19.59 -11.75
C ALA A 222 -19.04 19.47 -11.22
N GLU A 223 -19.85 18.65 -11.88
CA GLU A 223 -21.25 18.43 -11.53
C GLU A 223 -21.43 17.22 -10.61
N ASN A 224 -20.46 16.28 -10.60
CA ASN A 224 -20.49 15.02 -9.85
C ASN A 224 -21.83 14.29 -10.07
N PRO A 225 -22.13 13.82 -11.27
CA PRO A 225 -23.42 13.23 -11.62
C PRO A 225 -23.73 12.03 -10.74
N GLU A 226 -24.99 11.93 -10.30
CA GLU A 226 -25.46 10.72 -9.62
C GLU A 226 -25.66 9.61 -10.64
N ILE A 227 -25.02 8.44 -10.41
CA ILE A 227 -25.12 7.26 -11.25
C ILE A 227 -25.83 6.16 -10.43
N PRO A 228 -27.16 5.98 -10.61
CA PRO A 228 -27.93 5.04 -9.78
C PRO A 228 -27.39 3.63 -9.83
N VAL A 229 -27.10 3.10 -11.03
CA VAL A 229 -26.58 1.73 -11.19
C VAL A 229 -25.23 1.50 -10.48
N ALA A 230 -24.40 2.54 -10.35
CA ALA A 230 -23.15 2.45 -9.59
C ALA A 230 -23.41 2.31 -8.09
N LYS A 231 -24.42 3.01 -7.54
CA LYS A 231 -24.84 2.85 -6.14
C LYS A 231 -25.42 1.45 -5.90
N GLU A 232 -26.30 0.99 -6.78
CA GLU A 232 -26.86 -0.36 -6.71
C GLU A 232 -25.78 -1.46 -6.79
N ALA A 233 -24.78 -1.28 -7.66
CA ALA A 233 -23.66 -2.20 -7.76
C ALA A 233 -22.81 -2.23 -6.50
N GLN A 234 -22.55 -1.08 -5.86
CA GLN A 234 -21.81 -1.01 -4.59
C GLN A 234 -22.50 -1.78 -3.45
N GLU A 235 -23.84 -1.88 -3.49
CA GLU A 235 -24.63 -2.64 -2.50
C GLU A 235 -24.54 -4.16 -2.69
N GLN A 236 -24.02 -4.65 -3.83
CA GLN A 236 -23.85 -6.08 -4.10
C GLN A 236 -22.74 -6.77 -3.29
N GLY A 237 -21.84 -5.98 -2.67
CA GLY A 237 -20.79 -6.49 -1.81
C GLY A 237 -19.41 -6.58 -2.48
N ASP A 238 -18.93 -7.77 -2.78
CA ASP A 238 -17.59 -7.99 -3.33
C ASP A 238 -17.46 -7.61 -4.83
N LEU A 239 -16.24 -7.70 -5.36
CA LEU A 239 -15.95 -7.33 -6.75
C LEU A 239 -16.70 -8.23 -7.73
N ALA A 240 -16.77 -9.55 -7.48
CA ALA A 240 -17.44 -10.50 -8.36
C ALA A 240 -18.93 -10.17 -8.50
N ALA A 241 -19.62 -9.98 -7.38
CA ALA A 241 -21.05 -9.64 -7.36
C ALA A 241 -21.33 -8.29 -8.05
N ARG A 242 -20.45 -7.26 -7.85
CA ARG A 242 -20.58 -5.97 -8.53
C ARG A 242 -20.45 -6.10 -10.04
N LEU A 243 -19.41 -6.80 -10.51
CA LEU A 243 -19.15 -6.98 -11.94
C LEU A 243 -20.30 -7.78 -12.61
N GLN A 244 -20.72 -8.90 -12.02
CA GLN A 244 -21.84 -9.70 -12.53
C GLN A 244 -23.12 -8.88 -12.61
N PHE A 245 -23.43 -8.07 -11.58
CA PHE A 245 -24.57 -7.17 -11.58
C PHE A 245 -24.52 -6.15 -12.74
N LEU A 246 -23.37 -5.49 -12.94
CA LEU A 246 -23.19 -4.51 -14.02
C LEU A 246 -23.32 -5.15 -15.41
N ILE A 247 -22.73 -6.33 -15.63
CA ILE A 247 -22.86 -7.06 -16.90
C ILE A 247 -24.33 -7.44 -17.17
N ALA A 248 -25.05 -7.91 -16.14
CA ALA A 248 -26.46 -8.26 -16.26
C ALA A 248 -27.35 -7.03 -16.57
N LYS A 249 -27.03 -5.85 -16.03
CA LYS A 249 -27.77 -4.59 -16.25
C LYS A 249 -27.43 -3.87 -17.55
N ALA A 250 -26.41 -4.30 -18.28
CA ALA A 250 -25.86 -3.57 -19.43
C ALA A 250 -26.87 -3.33 -20.60
N ASP A 251 -27.89 -4.18 -20.75
CA ASP A 251 -28.91 -4.00 -21.79
C ASP A 251 -29.97 -2.96 -21.37
N GLU A 252 -30.12 -2.68 -20.08
CA GLU A 252 -31.11 -1.77 -19.51
C GLU A 252 -30.54 -0.38 -19.16
N ASP A 253 -29.26 -0.33 -18.74
CA ASP A 253 -28.60 0.91 -18.26
C ASP A 253 -27.36 1.26 -19.09
N ARG A 254 -27.21 2.54 -19.45
CA ARG A 254 -26.09 3.00 -20.29
C ARG A 254 -24.73 2.93 -19.61
N HIS A 255 -24.65 3.15 -18.31
CA HIS A 255 -23.38 3.11 -17.58
C HIS A 255 -22.92 1.67 -17.35
N ALA A 256 -23.84 0.77 -17.04
CA ALA A 256 -23.57 -0.66 -17.00
C ALA A 256 -23.16 -1.19 -18.39
N ARG A 257 -23.76 -0.67 -19.46
CA ARG A 257 -23.38 -0.96 -20.85
C ARG A 257 -21.96 -0.51 -21.14
N TYR A 258 -21.56 0.67 -20.68
CA TYR A 258 -20.18 1.15 -20.83
C TYR A 258 -19.20 0.14 -20.23
N VAL A 259 -19.43 -0.32 -18.98
CA VAL A 259 -18.57 -1.30 -18.33
C VAL A 259 -18.48 -2.57 -19.15
N ARG A 260 -19.60 -3.14 -19.60
CA ARG A 260 -19.61 -4.36 -20.43
C ARG A 260 -18.83 -4.16 -21.73
N ASP A 261 -19.13 -3.09 -22.46
CA ASP A 261 -18.62 -2.87 -23.82
C ASP A 261 -17.16 -2.41 -23.85
N THR A 262 -16.59 -2.09 -22.68
CA THR A 262 -15.15 -1.84 -22.52
C THR A 262 -14.42 -3.01 -21.86
N LEU A 263 -15.01 -3.68 -20.89
CA LEU A 263 -14.37 -4.77 -20.15
C LEU A 263 -14.26 -6.08 -20.97
N LEU A 264 -15.34 -6.45 -21.72
CA LEU A 264 -15.31 -7.68 -22.51
C LEU A 264 -14.27 -7.63 -23.65
N PRO A 265 -14.16 -6.57 -24.46
CA PRO A 265 -13.10 -6.46 -25.47
C PRO A 265 -11.70 -6.46 -24.85
N TYR A 266 -11.49 -5.83 -23.69
CA TYR A 266 -10.22 -5.84 -22.97
C TYR A 266 -9.77 -7.26 -22.61
N MET A 267 -10.65 -8.07 -22.00
CA MET A 267 -10.36 -9.46 -21.65
C MET A 267 -10.12 -10.32 -22.89
N ALA A 268 -10.92 -10.16 -23.93
CA ALA A 268 -10.74 -10.86 -25.20
C ALA A 268 -9.41 -10.51 -25.85
N TYR A 269 -9.01 -9.24 -25.85
CA TYR A 269 -7.71 -8.80 -26.36
C TYR A 269 -6.56 -9.43 -25.57
N ALA A 270 -6.62 -9.39 -24.23
CA ALA A 270 -5.62 -10.03 -23.38
C ALA A 270 -5.44 -11.52 -23.74
N SER A 271 -6.54 -12.25 -23.95
CA SER A 271 -6.47 -13.67 -24.35
C SER A 271 -5.77 -13.91 -25.69
N ARG A 272 -6.01 -13.02 -26.69
CA ARG A 272 -5.38 -13.13 -28.00
C ARG A 272 -3.89 -12.80 -27.99
N ARG A 273 -3.42 -12.06 -26.98
CA ARG A 273 -2.00 -11.71 -26.81
C ARG A 273 -1.18 -12.80 -26.12
N VAL A 274 -1.82 -13.80 -25.51
CA VAL A 274 -1.12 -14.96 -24.97
C VAL A 274 -1.17 -16.09 -26.03
N PRO A 275 -0.04 -16.71 -26.42
CA PRO A 275 1.31 -16.62 -25.84
C PRO A 275 2.26 -15.60 -26.52
N GLU A 276 1.76 -14.58 -27.24
CA GLU A 276 2.62 -13.61 -27.94
C GLU A 276 3.48 -12.78 -26.97
N ILE A 277 2.88 -12.25 -25.89
CA ILE A 277 3.52 -11.31 -24.94
C ILE A 277 4.02 -11.99 -23.67
N SER A 278 3.44 -13.12 -23.28
CA SER A 278 3.80 -13.93 -22.11
C SER A 278 3.39 -15.39 -22.35
N ASP A 279 4.07 -16.32 -21.70
CA ASP A 279 3.69 -17.75 -21.71
C ASP A 279 2.66 -18.10 -20.63
N THR A 280 2.50 -17.24 -19.61
CA THR A 280 1.63 -17.48 -18.46
C THR A 280 0.51 -16.44 -18.37
N LEU A 281 -0.64 -16.83 -17.84
CA LEU A 281 -1.76 -15.92 -17.57
C LEU A 281 -1.47 -15.04 -16.34
N GLU A 282 -0.78 -15.61 -15.37
CA GLU A 282 -0.37 -14.94 -14.14
C GLU A 282 0.47 -13.69 -14.41
N ASP A 283 1.46 -13.76 -15.29
CA ASP A 283 2.30 -12.62 -15.64
C ASP A 283 1.48 -11.49 -16.27
N VAL A 284 0.45 -11.82 -17.06
CA VAL A 284 -0.45 -10.82 -17.64
C VAL A 284 -1.35 -10.19 -16.57
N ASP A 285 -1.91 -11.00 -15.69
CA ASP A 285 -2.72 -10.49 -14.57
C ASP A 285 -1.89 -9.61 -13.63
N HIS A 286 -0.73 -10.06 -13.21
CA HIS A 286 0.18 -9.30 -12.36
C HIS A 286 0.69 -8.01 -13.04
N ALA A 287 0.87 -7.99 -14.36
CA ALA A 287 1.24 -6.76 -15.05
C ALA A 287 0.16 -5.67 -14.89
N MET A 288 -1.11 -6.04 -14.91
CA MET A 288 -2.21 -5.10 -14.70
C MET A 288 -2.44 -4.76 -13.22
N GLU A 289 -2.32 -5.75 -12.33
CA GLU A 289 -2.46 -5.56 -10.88
C GLU A 289 -1.35 -4.67 -10.32
N TRP A 290 -0.10 -4.93 -10.69
CA TRP A 290 1.06 -4.24 -10.11
C TRP A 290 1.49 -2.99 -10.89
N GLY A 291 1.18 -2.92 -12.20
CA GLY A 291 1.53 -1.80 -13.07
C GLY A 291 0.45 -0.73 -13.18
N PHE A 292 -0.82 -1.13 -13.07
CA PHE A 292 -1.97 -0.23 -13.16
C PHE A 292 -2.79 -0.18 -11.86
N ALA A 293 -2.35 -0.89 -10.82
CA ALA A 293 -3.01 -0.97 -9.52
C ALA A 293 -4.47 -1.49 -9.61
N HIS A 294 -4.75 -2.39 -10.53
CA HIS A 294 -6.02 -3.10 -10.58
C HIS A 294 -6.12 -4.10 -9.42
N GLN A 295 -7.33 -4.36 -8.94
CA GLN A 295 -7.55 -5.36 -7.91
C GLN A 295 -7.35 -6.77 -8.45
N THR A 296 -7.71 -6.99 -9.73
CA THR A 296 -7.54 -8.24 -10.46
C THR A 296 -7.12 -7.95 -11.90
N GLY A 297 -6.30 -8.83 -12.47
CA GLY A 297 -5.96 -8.78 -13.89
C GLY A 297 -7.08 -9.32 -14.79
N PRO A 298 -6.89 -9.36 -16.12
CA PRO A 298 -7.95 -9.70 -17.07
C PRO A 298 -8.48 -11.14 -16.91
N PHE A 299 -7.63 -12.12 -16.65
CA PHE A 299 -8.04 -13.53 -16.53
C PHE A 299 -8.72 -13.81 -15.20
N ARG A 300 -8.20 -13.27 -14.08
CA ARG A 300 -8.87 -13.34 -12.78
C ARG A 300 -10.21 -12.62 -12.79
N THR A 301 -10.31 -11.46 -13.45
CA THR A 301 -11.59 -10.75 -13.65
C THR A 301 -12.58 -11.60 -14.44
N TRP A 302 -12.09 -12.32 -15.44
CA TRP A 302 -12.94 -13.18 -16.26
C TRP A 302 -13.46 -14.39 -15.50
N ASP A 303 -12.62 -15.01 -14.64
CA ASP A 303 -13.06 -16.06 -13.72
C ASP A 303 -14.16 -15.58 -12.76
N LEU A 304 -14.04 -14.34 -12.23
CA LEU A 304 -15.09 -13.73 -11.39
C LEU A 304 -16.43 -13.56 -12.12
N LEU A 305 -16.41 -13.38 -13.44
CA LEU A 305 -17.62 -13.25 -14.26
C LEU A 305 -18.19 -14.60 -14.71
N GLY A 306 -17.40 -15.66 -14.67
CA GLY A 306 -17.70 -16.94 -15.29
C GLY A 306 -17.26 -16.99 -16.75
N VAL A 307 -16.27 -17.83 -17.05
CA VAL A 307 -15.61 -17.83 -18.38
C VAL A 307 -16.56 -18.24 -19.47
N ARG A 308 -17.33 -19.29 -19.28
CA ARG A 308 -18.27 -19.84 -20.28
C ARG A 308 -19.36 -18.83 -20.65
N GLU A 309 -20.06 -18.30 -19.68
CA GLU A 309 -21.13 -17.31 -19.85
C GLU A 309 -20.62 -16.03 -20.52
N THR A 310 -19.40 -15.64 -20.13
CA THR A 310 -18.77 -14.45 -20.71
C THR A 310 -18.36 -14.66 -22.18
N VAL A 311 -17.84 -15.84 -22.55
CA VAL A 311 -17.55 -16.18 -23.95
C VAL A 311 -18.81 -16.18 -24.81
N GLU A 312 -19.89 -16.80 -24.32
CA GLU A 312 -21.20 -16.78 -25.02
C GLU A 312 -21.71 -15.35 -25.23
N LYS A 313 -21.57 -14.47 -24.21
CA LYS A 313 -21.94 -13.05 -24.33
C LYS A 313 -21.05 -12.33 -25.35
N MET A 314 -19.73 -12.53 -25.30
CA MET A 314 -18.78 -11.97 -26.28
C MET A 314 -19.13 -12.39 -27.70
N GLU A 315 -19.40 -13.68 -27.97
CA GLU A 315 -19.80 -14.18 -29.28
C GLU A 315 -21.09 -13.53 -29.79
N SER A 316 -22.08 -13.37 -28.89
CA SER A 316 -23.34 -12.69 -29.23
C SER A 316 -23.14 -11.21 -29.64
N MET A 317 -22.06 -10.58 -29.17
CA MET A 317 -21.66 -9.20 -29.48
C MET A 317 -20.65 -9.11 -30.65
N GLY A 318 -20.22 -10.23 -31.24
CA GLY A 318 -19.20 -10.26 -32.27
C GLY A 318 -17.77 -10.03 -31.76
N ILE A 319 -17.53 -10.21 -30.46
CA ILE A 319 -16.22 -10.12 -29.83
C ILE A 319 -15.59 -11.53 -29.82
N GLU A 320 -14.39 -11.66 -30.39
CA GLU A 320 -13.71 -12.93 -30.47
C GLU A 320 -12.65 -13.08 -29.35
N ALA A 321 -12.84 -14.06 -28.48
CA ALA A 321 -11.80 -14.54 -27.59
C ALA A 321 -10.78 -15.40 -28.36
N ALA A 322 -9.59 -15.62 -27.78
CA ALA A 322 -8.60 -16.51 -28.37
C ALA A 322 -9.14 -17.94 -28.56
N SER A 323 -8.71 -18.63 -29.60
CA SER A 323 -9.14 -20.02 -29.90
C SER A 323 -8.87 -20.99 -28.76
N TRP A 324 -7.74 -20.80 -28.04
CA TRP A 324 -7.35 -21.65 -26.93
C TRP A 324 -8.36 -21.57 -25.74
N VAL A 325 -9.03 -20.41 -25.54
CA VAL A 325 -10.10 -20.29 -24.54
C VAL A 325 -11.28 -21.19 -24.87
N LYS A 326 -11.68 -21.22 -26.16
CA LYS A 326 -12.76 -22.13 -26.62
C LYS A 326 -12.36 -23.58 -26.49
N GLU A 327 -11.11 -23.91 -26.80
CA GLU A 327 -10.58 -25.28 -26.66
C GLU A 327 -10.56 -25.70 -25.19
N MET A 328 -10.16 -24.81 -24.27
CA MET A 328 -10.22 -25.03 -22.82
C MET A 328 -11.63 -25.38 -22.36
N LEU A 329 -12.63 -24.56 -22.76
CA LEU A 329 -14.03 -24.80 -22.42
C LEU A 329 -14.60 -26.10 -23.03
N GLN A 330 -14.20 -26.46 -24.25
CA GLN A 330 -14.58 -27.70 -24.91
C GLN A 330 -13.99 -28.93 -24.22
N ALA A 331 -12.81 -28.81 -23.62
CA ALA A 331 -12.17 -29.84 -22.82
C ALA A 331 -12.82 -30.02 -21.42
N GLY A 332 -13.81 -29.16 -21.08
CA GLY A 332 -14.51 -29.21 -19.80
C GLY A 332 -13.84 -28.40 -18.68
N ASN A 333 -12.91 -27.53 -19.03
CA ASN A 333 -12.27 -26.60 -18.10
C ASN A 333 -12.99 -25.24 -18.14
N ASP A 334 -13.60 -24.81 -17.06
CA ASP A 334 -14.47 -23.63 -17.00
C ASP A 334 -13.84 -22.42 -16.32
N THR A 335 -12.58 -22.52 -15.83
CA THR A 335 -11.85 -21.45 -15.17
C THR A 335 -10.40 -21.37 -15.67
N PHE A 336 -9.80 -20.18 -15.61
CA PHE A 336 -8.38 -19.99 -15.90
C PHE A 336 -7.51 -20.40 -14.72
N TYR A 337 -8.00 -20.18 -13.50
CA TYR A 337 -7.32 -20.55 -12.25
C TYR A 337 -8.17 -21.55 -11.46
N LYS A 338 -7.51 -22.43 -10.74
CA LYS A 338 -8.12 -23.32 -9.75
C LYS A 338 -7.15 -23.70 -8.67
N THR A 339 -7.65 -24.09 -7.51
CA THR A 339 -6.83 -24.61 -6.40
C THR A 339 -7.01 -26.11 -6.28
N GLU A 340 -5.91 -26.86 -6.31
CA GLU A 340 -5.91 -28.30 -6.08
C GLU A 340 -4.88 -28.66 -5.00
N ASN A 341 -5.30 -29.34 -3.93
CA ASN A 341 -4.43 -29.74 -2.82
C ASN A 341 -3.63 -28.57 -2.20
N GLY A 342 -4.23 -27.38 -2.14
CA GLY A 342 -3.57 -26.17 -1.59
C GLY A 342 -2.62 -25.45 -2.55
N THR A 343 -2.41 -25.98 -3.77
CA THR A 343 -1.61 -25.32 -4.82
C THR A 343 -2.53 -24.63 -5.82
N GLU A 344 -2.28 -23.35 -6.09
CA GLU A 344 -2.95 -22.61 -7.15
C GLU A 344 -2.37 -23.04 -8.51
N LEU A 345 -3.25 -23.34 -9.45
CA LEU A 345 -2.92 -23.74 -10.81
C LEU A 345 -3.52 -22.73 -11.79
N GLN A 346 -2.81 -22.47 -12.89
CA GLN A 346 -3.29 -21.69 -14.03
C GLN A 346 -3.37 -22.55 -15.29
N PHE A 347 -4.32 -22.28 -16.16
CA PHE A 347 -4.39 -22.95 -17.46
C PHE A 347 -3.28 -22.41 -18.37
N SER A 348 -2.47 -23.32 -18.92
CA SER A 348 -1.43 -22.99 -19.90
C SER A 348 -1.98 -23.11 -21.32
N PRO A 349 -2.05 -22.01 -22.10
CA PRO A 349 -2.43 -22.07 -23.51
C PRO A 349 -1.48 -22.89 -24.39
N VAL A 350 -0.24 -23.08 -23.92
CA VAL A 350 0.81 -23.81 -24.65
C VAL A 350 0.67 -25.32 -24.45
N SER A 351 0.66 -25.80 -23.21
CA SER A 351 0.51 -27.23 -22.90
C SER A 351 -0.95 -27.71 -22.96
N LYS A 352 -1.94 -26.79 -22.87
CA LYS A 352 -3.39 -27.05 -22.76
C LYS A 352 -3.77 -27.81 -21.49
N GLU A 353 -2.94 -27.70 -20.46
CA GLU A 353 -3.13 -28.31 -19.15
C GLU A 353 -3.01 -27.25 -18.05
N TYR A 354 -3.43 -27.58 -16.83
CA TYR A 354 -3.19 -26.73 -15.68
C TYR A 354 -1.78 -26.93 -15.15
N GLU A 355 -1.06 -25.83 -15.00
CA GLU A 355 0.28 -25.78 -14.45
C GLU A 355 0.30 -24.99 -13.15
N PRO A 356 1.19 -25.33 -12.19
CA PRO A 356 1.29 -24.57 -10.94
C PRO A 356 1.61 -23.10 -11.21
N VAL A 357 0.88 -22.20 -10.54
CA VAL A 357 1.26 -20.79 -10.43
C VAL A 357 2.57 -20.71 -9.65
N ARG A 358 3.45 -19.79 -10.05
CA ARG A 358 4.74 -19.63 -9.37
C ARG A 358 4.51 -19.17 -7.92
N GLU A 359 4.88 -20.00 -6.97
CA GLU A 359 4.89 -19.61 -5.56
C GLU A 359 6.17 -18.83 -5.21
N ASP A 360 6.01 -17.70 -4.54
CA ASP A 360 7.12 -17.03 -3.87
C ASP A 360 7.33 -17.68 -2.49
N PRO A 361 8.45 -18.38 -2.25
CA PRO A 361 8.69 -19.08 -0.99
C PRO A 361 8.83 -18.14 0.22
N MET A 362 8.94 -16.84 -0.03
CA MET A 362 9.00 -15.80 1.00
C MET A 362 7.63 -15.19 1.31
N TYR A 363 6.60 -15.50 0.53
CA TYR A 363 5.25 -15.04 0.79
C TYR A 363 4.52 -15.99 1.75
N VAL A 364 3.93 -15.43 2.79
CA VAL A 364 3.08 -16.12 3.75
C VAL A 364 1.69 -15.54 3.65
N SER A 365 0.73 -16.30 3.15
CA SER A 365 -0.67 -15.92 3.13
C SER A 365 -1.37 -16.34 4.43
N LEU A 366 -1.91 -15.39 5.17
CA LEU A 366 -2.66 -15.65 6.39
C LEU A 366 -4.01 -16.31 6.07
N ASP A 367 -4.63 -15.96 4.93
CA ASP A 367 -5.86 -16.62 4.47
C ASP A 367 -5.64 -18.11 4.16
N ARG A 368 -4.53 -18.44 3.46
CA ARG A 368 -4.18 -19.85 3.23
C ARG A 368 -3.96 -20.62 4.53
N LEU A 369 -3.33 -20.00 5.52
CA LEU A 369 -3.15 -20.63 6.83
C LEU A 369 -4.49 -20.93 7.54
N ARG A 370 -5.49 -20.05 7.37
CA ARG A 370 -6.86 -20.31 7.87
C ARG A 370 -7.49 -21.51 7.16
N ASP A 371 -7.40 -21.55 5.84
CA ASP A 371 -7.93 -22.67 5.04
C ASP A 371 -7.27 -24.02 5.39
N GLU A 372 -5.99 -23.97 5.79
CA GLU A 372 -5.23 -25.12 6.29
C GLU A 372 -5.58 -25.50 7.75
N GLY A 373 -6.47 -24.74 8.40
CA GLY A 373 -6.89 -25.00 9.79
C GLY A 373 -5.85 -24.60 10.85
N LYS A 374 -4.98 -23.65 10.54
CA LYS A 374 -3.93 -23.14 11.44
C LYS A 374 -4.36 -21.93 12.27
N GLU A 375 -5.63 -21.55 12.22
CA GLU A 375 -6.19 -20.52 13.08
C GLU A 375 -6.50 -21.14 14.47
N LEU A 376 -5.85 -20.60 15.51
CA LEU A 376 -5.99 -21.08 16.88
C LEU A 376 -7.14 -20.40 17.63
N ALA A 377 -7.37 -19.13 17.34
CA ALA A 377 -8.45 -18.33 17.91
C ALA A 377 -8.78 -17.15 16.98
N SER A 378 -10.04 -16.71 17.00
CA SER A 378 -10.52 -15.58 16.20
C SER A 378 -11.67 -14.86 16.91
N ASN A 379 -11.80 -13.56 16.70
CA ASN A 379 -12.96 -12.74 17.02
C ASN A 379 -13.18 -11.71 15.87
N ASP A 380 -14.10 -10.77 16.02
CA ASP A 380 -14.43 -9.84 14.94
C ASP A 380 -13.31 -8.86 14.58
N SER A 381 -12.25 -8.72 15.40
CA SER A 381 -11.22 -7.72 15.25
C SER A 381 -9.81 -8.28 15.10
N ALA A 382 -9.57 -9.54 15.53
CA ALA A 382 -8.24 -10.15 15.49
C ALA A 382 -8.31 -11.68 15.43
N SER A 383 -7.24 -12.28 14.88
CA SER A 383 -7.02 -13.72 14.84
C SER A 383 -5.62 -14.07 15.37
N LEU A 384 -5.50 -15.28 15.90
CA LEU A 384 -4.22 -15.88 16.28
C LEU A 384 -3.96 -17.10 15.39
N LEU A 385 -2.89 -17.07 14.60
CA LEU A 385 -2.54 -18.10 13.63
C LEU A 385 -1.19 -18.74 13.96
N ASP A 386 -1.04 -20.01 13.61
CA ASP A 386 0.24 -20.72 13.66
C ASP A 386 1.01 -20.56 12.34
N LEU A 387 2.13 -19.81 12.37
CA LEU A 387 3.04 -19.66 11.22
C LEU A 387 3.95 -20.87 11.00
N GLY A 388 3.88 -21.88 11.86
CA GLY A 388 4.80 -23.00 11.90
C GLY A 388 6.10 -22.69 12.66
N ASP A 389 6.90 -23.73 12.90
CA ASP A 389 8.17 -23.67 13.66
C ASP A 389 8.02 -23.08 15.08
N GLY A 390 6.81 -23.16 15.66
CA GLY A 390 6.50 -22.63 16.99
C GLY A 390 6.32 -21.10 17.05
N VAL A 391 6.19 -20.42 15.91
CA VAL A 391 5.94 -18.96 15.86
C VAL A 391 4.46 -18.70 15.60
N LEU A 392 3.83 -17.89 16.43
CA LEU A 392 2.45 -17.45 16.28
C LEU A 392 2.37 -16.09 15.56
N CYS A 393 1.21 -15.80 14.93
CA CYS A 393 0.90 -14.49 14.38
C CYS A 393 -0.39 -13.95 15.02
N LEU A 394 -0.28 -12.81 15.67
CA LEU A 394 -1.43 -12.01 16.08
C LEU A 394 -1.76 -11.04 14.95
N GLU A 395 -2.85 -11.31 14.25
CA GLU A 395 -3.33 -10.52 13.13
C GLU A 395 -4.48 -9.61 13.56
N PHE A 396 -4.40 -8.34 13.14
CA PHE A 396 -5.52 -7.38 13.27
C PHE A 396 -6.28 -7.32 11.95
N HIS A 397 -7.63 -7.41 12.01
CA HIS A 397 -8.52 -7.29 10.86
C HIS A 397 -9.78 -6.45 11.15
N SER A 398 -9.77 -5.67 12.22
CA SER A 398 -10.80 -4.66 12.48
C SER A 398 -10.80 -3.58 11.39
N LYS A 399 -11.85 -2.76 11.31
CA LYS A 399 -11.91 -1.67 10.33
C LYS A 399 -10.72 -0.70 10.46
N GLY A 400 -9.84 -0.68 9.46
CA GLY A 400 -8.60 0.10 9.47
C GLY A 400 -7.58 -0.42 10.49
N ASN A 401 -7.75 -1.64 10.98
CA ASN A 401 -6.96 -2.26 12.04
C ASN A 401 -6.86 -1.37 13.28
N SER A 402 -7.98 -0.68 13.59
CA SER A 402 -8.07 0.15 14.80
C SER A 402 -8.16 -0.73 16.04
N ILE A 403 -7.40 -0.34 17.07
CA ILE A 403 -7.29 -1.08 18.33
C ILE A 403 -8.57 -0.88 19.14
N ASP A 404 -9.22 -1.97 19.47
CA ASP A 404 -10.42 -2.08 20.29
C ASP A 404 -10.26 -3.12 21.41
N ALA A 405 -11.32 -3.36 22.17
CA ALA A 405 -11.30 -4.31 23.27
C ALA A 405 -11.07 -5.76 22.81
N GLN A 406 -11.53 -6.13 21.60
CA GLN A 406 -11.37 -7.48 21.05
C GLN A 406 -9.91 -7.77 20.63
N ILE A 407 -9.20 -6.76 20.10
CA ILE A 407 -7.75 -6.87 19.87
C ILE A 407 -6.99 -7.08 21.18
N VAL A 408 -7.36 -6.33 22.25
CA VAL A 408 -6.76 -6.51 23.58
C VAL A 408 -7.03 -7.92 24.13
N GLU A 409 -8.25 -8.42 23.98
CA GLU A 409 -8.62 -9.79 24.36
C GLU A 409 -7.77 -10.83 23.61
N MET A 410 -7.64 -10.71 22.28
CA MET A 410 -6.84 -11.62 21.48
C MET A 410 -5.33 -11.52 21.82
N GLY A 411 -4.84 -10.34 22.15
CA GLY A 411 -3.49 -10.14 22.64
C GLY A 411 -3.22 -10.88 23.96
N ASN A 412 -4.17 -10.85 24.90
CA ASN A 412 -4.09 -11.64 26.12
C ASN A 412 -4.12 -13.15 25.84
N ARG A 413 -4.95 -13.56 24.86
CA ARG A 413 -4.95 -14.96 24.40
C ARG A 413 -3.59 -15.36 23.81
N ALA A 414 -2.95 -14.49 23.05
CA ALA A 414 -1.59 -14.75 22.54
C ALA A 414 -0.56 -14.90 23.65
N LEU A 415 -0.66 -14.12 24.74
CA LEU A 415 0.19 -14.27 25.92
C LEU A 415 0.00 -15.64 26.62
N GLU A 416 -1.24 -16.14 26.72
CA GLU A 416 -1.51 -17.47 27.24
C GLU A 416 -0.88 -18.57 26.36
N GLU A 417 -0.98 -18.46 25.04
CA GLU A 417 -0.35 -19.41 24.11
C GLU A 417 1.18 -19.35 24.15
N LEU A 418 1.77 -18.18 24.43
CA LEU A 418 3.22 -18.04 24.64
C LEU A 418 3.73 -18.78 25.88
N GLU A 419 2.88 -19.21 26.81
CA GLU A 419 3.31 -20.05 27.95
C GLU A 419 3.62 -21.49 27.52
N ARG A 420 3.17 -21.95 26.37
CA ARG A 420 3.37 -23.32 25.88
C ARG A 420 4.84 -23.56 25.51
N ASP A 421 5.36 -24.72 25.82
CA ASP A 421 6.76 -25.11 25.55
C ASP A 421 7.09 -25.19 24.04
N ASP A 422 6.10 -25.53 23.21
CA ASP A 422 6.24 -25.66 21.76
C ASP A 422 6.13 -24.33 21.00
N VAL A 423 5.75 -23.26 21.65
CA VAL A 423 5.72 -21.89 21.08
C VAL A 423 7.03 -21.19 21.43
N VAL A 424 7.68 -20.57 20.46
CA VAL A 424 8.99 -19.92 20.63
C VAL A 424 8.95 -18.40 20.45
N GLY A 425 7.91 -17.85 19.84
CA GLY A 425 7.80 -16.39 19.62
C GLY A 425 6.49 -15.97 19.03
N LEU A 426 6.25 -14.65 19.00
CA LEU A 426 5.05 -14.01 18.47
C LEU A 426 5.42 -12.97 17.41
N VAL A 427 4.73 -13.01 16.27
CA VAL A 427 4.68 -11.93 15.28
C VAL A 427 3.39 -11.16 15.45
N ILE A 428 3.43 -9.84 15.42
CA ILE A 428 2.24 -8.98 15.33
C ILE A 428 2.24 -8.36 13.93
N GLY A 429 1.31 -8.79 13.06
CA GLY A 429 1.29 -8.37 11.67
C GLY A 429 -0.02 -8.72 10.98
N ASN A 430 -0.26 -8.20 9.79
CA ASN A 430 -1.45 -8.48 8.98
C ASN A 430 -1.17 -8.22 7.50
N GLU A 431 -2.08 -8.66 6.61
CA GLU A 431 -2.04 -8.43 5.17
C GLU A 431 -2.99 -7.28 4.72
N GLY A 432 -3.53 -6.51 5.67
CA GLY A 432 -4.39 -5.38 5.38
C GLY A 432 -3.64 -4.21 4.71
N ARG A 433 -4.37 -3.18 4.31
CA ARG A 433 -3.78 -1.99 3.69
C ARG A 433 -2.82 -1.23 4.62
N ASN A 434 -3.08 -1.27 5.92
CA ASN A 434 -2.31 -0.58 6.96
C ASN A 434 -2.08 -1.53 8.12
N PHE A 435 -0.98 -1.37 8.82
CA PHE A 435 -0.74 -2.12 10.04
C PHE A 435 -1.78 -1.78 11.12
N SER A 436 -1.94 -0.49 11.45
CA SER A 436 -3.00 0.01 12.35
C SER A 436 -3.07 1.53 12.29
N VAL A 437 -4.29 2.08 12.30
CA VAL A 437 -4.52 3.53 12.38
C VAL A 437 -4.64 4.04 13.83
N GLY A 438 -4.40 3.18 14.82
CA GLY A 438 -4.46 3.50 16.25
C GLY A 438 -5.79 3.16 16.90
N ALA A 439 -6.13 3.82 18.00
CA ALA A 439 -7.32 3.52 18.79
C ALA A 439 -8.64 3.79 18.03
N ASN A 440 -9.68 3.01 18.34
CA ASN A 440 -11.03 3.19 17.80
C ASN A 440 -11.70 4.45 18.37
N LEU A 441 -11.53 5.60 17.70
CA LEU A 441 -12.12 6.87 18.12
C LEU A 441 -13.66 6.86 18.11
N GLY A 442 -14.29 5.99 17.31
CA GLY A 442 -15.74 5.86 17.26
C GLY A 442 -16.30 5.31 18.56
N GLU A 443 -15.72 4.24 19.10
CA GLU A 443 -16.09 3.68 20.41
C GLU A 443 -15.82 4.66 21.54
N MET A 444 -14.68 5.36 21.49
CA MET A 444 -14.34 6.37 22.49
C MET A 444 -15.39 7.50 22.54
N VAL A 445 -15.83 8.01 21.38
CA VAL A 445 -16.91 9.02 21.32
C VAL A 445 -18.23 8.47 21.84
N HIS A 446 -18.54 7.21 21.53
CA HIS A 446 -19.76 6.56 22.05
C HIS A 446 -19.76 6.49 23.58
N SER A 447 -18.65 6.03 24.19
CA SER A 447 -18.50 5.97 25.65
C SER A 447 -18.53 7.37 26.29
N LEU A 448 -17.91 8.37 25.67
CA LEU A 448 -17.99 9.76 26.15
C LEU A 448 -19.41 10.30 26.16
N LYS A 449 -20.21 10.06 25.12
CA LYS A 449 -21.62 10.49 25.04
C LYS A 449 -22.50 9.81 26.07
N ASN A 450 -22.17 8.60 26.47
CA ASN A 450 -22.86 7.84 27.52
C ASN A 450 -22.38 8.22 28.93
N GLY A 451 -21.33 9.01 29.06
CA GLY A 451 -20.74 9.39 30.36
C GLY A 451 -19.85 8.31 30.98
N ASP A 452 -19.43 7.29 30.20
CA ASP A 452 -18.72 6.11 30.69
C ASP A 452 -17.18 6.33 30.67
N LEU A 453 -16.73 7.36 31.42
CA LEU A 453 -15.30 7.67 31.54
C LEU A 453 -14.51 6.53 32.20
N ASP A 454 -15.11 5.82 33.14
CA ASP A 454 -14.49 4.69 33.83
C ASP A 454 -14.20 3.52 32.86
N GLN A 455 -15.05 3.31 31.86
CA GLN A 455 -14.82 2.33 30.81
C GLN A 455 -13.61 2.72 29.95
N ILE A 456 -13.45 4.00 29.60
CA ILE A 456 -12.30 4.48 28.84
C ILE A 456 -11.03 4.33 29.67
N GLU A 457 -11.05 4.66 30.96
CA GLU A 457 -9.90 4.44 31.86
C GLU A 457 -9.49 2.97 31.90
N THR A 458 -10.46 2.06 32.05
CA THR A 458 -10.23 0.60 32.03
C THR A 458 -9.65 0.14 30.70
N SER A 459 -10.11 0.67 29.56
CA SER A 459 -9.59 0.32 28.24
C SER A 459 -8.16 0.78 28.04
N VAL A 460 -7.81 1.99 28.52
CA VAL A 460 -6.43 2.50 28.49
C VAL A 460 -5.50 1.67 29.37
N GLU A 461 -5.94 1.31 30.58
CA GLU A 461 -5.20 0.42 31.47
C GLU A 461 -4.96 -0.95 30.84
N ALA A 462 -6.01 -1.57 30.30
CA ALA A 462 -5.90 -2.88 29.65
C ALA A 462 -4.93 -2.87 28.47
N LEU A 463 -4.90 -1.80 27.67
CA LEU A 463 -3.91 -1.65 26.59
C LEU A 463 -2.50 -1.47 27.14
N GLN A 464 -2.31 -0.61 28.16
CA GLN A 464 -1.01 -0.42 28.80
C GLN A 464 -0.46 -1.74 29.39
N ASP A 465 -1.32 -2.48 30.08
CA ASP A 465 -0.97 -3.76 30.69
C ASP A 465 -0.58 -4.80 29.65
N LEU A 466 -1.35 -4.93 28.55
CA LEU A 466 -1.03 -5.82 27.44
C LEU A 466 0.31 -5.47 26.79
N LEU A 467 0.55 -4.19 26.48
CA LEU A 467 1.79 -3.77 25.83
C LEU A 467 3.01 -3.98 26.74
N MET A 468 2.88 -3.73 28.04
CA MET A 468 3.91 -4.03 29.01
C MET A 468 4.11 -5.55 29.16
N ALA A 469 3.06 -6.37 29.10
CA ALA A 469 3.18 -7.82 29.11
C ALA A 469 3.95 -8.31 27.87
N PHE A 470 3.66 -7.83 26.67
CA PHE A 470 4.44 -8.15 25.46
C PHE A 470 5.92 -7.79 25.61
N ARG A 471 6.20 -6.65 26.26
CA ARG A 471 7.58 -6.20 26.46
C ARG A 471 8.40 -7.08 27.40
N PHE A 472 7.77 -7.75 28.36
CA PHE A 472 8.45 -8.51 29.42
C PHE A 472 8.20 -10.02 29.37
N VAL A 473 7.42 -10.50 28.40
CA VAL A 473 7.20 -11.94 28.21
C VAL A 473 8.53 -12.66 27.91
N PRO A 474 8.76 -13.90 28.43
CA PRO A 474 10.04 -14.60 28.27
C PRO A 474 10.22 -15.24 26.88
N LYS A 475 9.57 -14.70 25.85
CA LYS A 475 9.67 -15.10 24.44
C LYS A 475 9.62 -13.88 23.55
N PRO A 476 10.33 -13.85 22.42
CA PRO A 476 10.41 -12.68 21.57
C PRO A 476 9.07 -12.31 20.93
N VAL A 477 8.78 -11.01 20.92
CA VAL A 477 7.67 -10.40 20.22
C VAL A 477 8.22 -9.50 19.11
N VAL A 478 7.79 -9.74 17.87
CA VAL A 478 8.25 -9.02 16.69
C VAL A 478 7.07 -8.38 16.00
N SER A 479 7.06 -7.06 15.82
CA SER A 479 6.04 -6.36 15.01
C SER A 479 6.45 -6.24 13.56
N ALA A 480 5.48 -6.41 12.65
CA ALA A 480 5.65 -6.36 11.21
C ALA A 480 4.83 -5.21 10.57
N PRO A 481 5.16 -3.92 10.86
CA PRO A 481 4.38 -2.79 10.37
C PRO A 481 4.60 -2.48 8.90
N HIS A 482 3.51 -2.01 8.26
CA HIS A 482 3.47 -1.50 6.89
C HIS A 482 2.38 -0.44 6.75
N GLY A 483 2.44 0.36 5.68
CA GLY A 483 1.45 1.42 5.46
C GLY A 483 1.32 2.34 6.67
N GLN A 484 0.13 2.75 7.02
CA GLN A 484 -0.10 3.57 8.20
C GLN A 484 0.08 2.76 9.49
N THR A 485 0.96 3.26 10.36
CA THR A 485 1.28 2.70 11.68
C THR A 485 1.23 3.86 12.66
N LEU A 486 0.00 4.23 13.05
CA LEU A 486 -0.27 5.49 13.72
C LEU A 486 -0.78 5.29 15.15
N GLY A 487 -0.46 6.24 16.05
CA GLY A 487 -0.99 6.26 17.41
C GLY A 487 -0.76 4.94 18.14
N GLY A 488 -1.83 4.35 18.67
CA GLY A 488 -1.78 3.06 19.35
C GLY A 488 -1.12 1.94 18.53
N GLY A 489 -1.25 1.95 17.19
CA GLY A 489 -0.55 1.00 16.32
C GLY A 489 0.97 1.15 16.37
N LEU A 490 1.47 2.39 16.45
CA LEU A 490 2.89 2.61 16.70
C LEU A 490 3.27 2.21 18.12
N GLU A 491 2.42 2.46 19.12
CA GLU A 491 2.67 2.06 20.51
C GLU A 491 2.85 0.54 20.65
N VAL A 492 2.09 -0.28 19.91
CA VAL A 492 2.32 -1.74 19.80
C VAL A 492 3.73 -2.04 19.30
N CYS A 493 4.14 -1.41 18.21
CA CYS A 493 5.51 -1.62 17.66
C CYS A 493 6.60 -1.22 18.65
N LEU A 494 6.43 -0.10 19.34
CA LEU A 494 7.43 0.42 20.28
C LEU A 494 7.65 -0.49 21.51
N HIS A 495 6.67 -1.35 21.83
CA HIS A 495 6.77 -2.34 22.92
C HIS A 495 7.27 -3.71 22.47
N SER A 496 7.47 -3.94 21.19
CA SER A 496 8.07 -5.18 20.66
C SER A 496 9.59 -5.21 20.84
N ASP A 497 10.16 -6.39 20.88
CA ASP A 497 11.62 -6.61 20.98
C ASP A 497 12.33 -6.16 19.71
N ARG A 498 11.69 -6.41 18.56
CA ARG A 498 12.14 -6.00 17.24
C ARG A 498 10.98 -5.53 16.39
N ILE A 499 11.31 -4.64 15.48
CA ILE A 499 10.38 -4.17 14.44
C ILE A 499 10.98 -4.56 13.09
N VAL A 500 10.21 -5.32 12.31
CA VAL A 500 10.52 -5.63 10.92
C VAL A 500 9.56 -4.82 10.07
N ALA A 501 9.99 -3.64 9.62
CA ALA A 501 9.13 -2.69 8.94
C ALA A 501 9.21 -2.82 7.41
N ALA A 502 8.08 -2.72 6.71
CA ALA A 502 8.11 -2.52 5.26
C ALA A 502 8.72 -1.15 4.91
N GLY A 503 9.40 -1.04 3.78
CA GLY A 503 9.99 0.23 3.31
C GLY A 503 8.99 1.38 3.28
N GLU A 504 7.75 1.10 2.84
CA GLU A 504 6.61 2.02 2.84
C GLU A 504 5.80 1.88 4.14
N THR A 505 6.39 2.33 5.25
CA THR A 505 5.75 2.40 6.56
C THR A 505 5.73 3.84 7.05
N TYR A 506 4.54 4.32 7.40
CA TYR A 506 4.27 5.71 7.81
C TYR A 506 3.96 5.75 9.31
N MET A 507 5.00 5.88 10.13
CA MET A 507 4.92 5.83 11.59
C MET A 507 4.72 7.20 12.21
N GLY A 508 3.83 7.33 13.19
CA GLY A 508 3.64 8.59 13.92
C GLY A 508 2.77 8.47 15.15
N LEU A 509 3.11 9.23 16.20
CA LEU A 509 2.26 9.47 17.36
C LEU A 509 1.41 10.69 17.07
N VAL A 510 0.18 10.48 16.60
CA VAL A 510 -0.67 11.52 15.97
C VAL A 510 -1.83 12.01 16.85
N GLU A 511 -1.91 11.57 18.08
CA GLU A 511 -3.00 11.82 19.03
C GLU A 511 -3.26 13.30 19.27
N VAL A 512 -2.22 14.13 19.20
CA VAL A 512 -2.32 15.59 19.36
C VAL A 512 -3.24 16.22 18.30
N GLY A 513 -3.28 15.61 17.10
CA GLY A 513 -4.18 16.03 16.03
C GLY A 513 -5.67 15.95 16.39
N VAL A 514 -6.04 15.08 17.33
CA VAL A 514 -7.41 14.91 17.86
C VAL A 514 -7.58 15.47 19.27
N GLY A 515 -6.63 16.25 19.77
CA GLY A 515 -6.73 16.88 21.08
C GLY A 515 -6.31 15.99 22.25
N LEU A 516 -5.67 14.88 21.98
CA LEU A 516 -5.20 13.88 22.95
C LEU A 516 -3.68 13.80 22.97
N ILE A 517 -3.15 12.90 23.77
CA ILE A 517 -1.73 12.50 23.79
C ILE A 517 -1.63 10.99 23.66
N PRO A 518 -0.47 10.43 23.28
CA PRO A 518 -0.24 9.00 23.35
C PRO A 518 -0.46 8.48 24.79
N ALA A 519 -1.24 7.43 24.95
CA ALA A 519 -1.62 6.92 26.26
C ALA A 519 -1.39 5.40 26.43
N GLY A 520 -1.08 4.68 25.35
CA GLY A 520 -0.61 3.30 25.42
C GLY A 520 0.90 3.16 25.68
N GLY A 521 1.59 4.24 26.05
CA GLY A 521 3.01 4.26 26.37
C GLY A 521 3.89 4.95 25.33
N GLY A 522 3.33 5.60 24.30
CA GLY A 522 4.10 6.25 23.25
C GLY A 522 5.01 7.35 23.75
N THR A 523 4.55 8.21 24.66
CA THR A 523 5.38 9.27 25.25
C THR A 523 6.49 8.65 26.13
N LYS A 524 6.17 7.63 26.91
CA LYS A 524 7.12 6.84 27.73
C LYS A 524 8.19 6.20 26.84
N GLU A 525 7.79 5.57 25.74
CA GLU A 525 8.72 4.93 24.81
C GLU A 525 9.66 5.95 24.15
N MET A 526 9.18 7.12 23.77
CA MET A 526 10.06 8.17 23.24
C MET A 526 11.07 8.68 24.28
N ALA A 527 10.67 8.79 25.54
CA ALA A 527 11.62 9.10 26.63
C ALA A 527 12.66 7.97 26.80
N ARG A 528 12.22 6.71 26.76
CA ARG A 528 13.09 5.53 26.90
C ARG A 528 14.04 5.35 25.73
N ARG A 529 13.56 5.54 24.49
CA ARG A 529 14.34 5.26 23.25
C ARG A 529 15.23 6.42 22.83
N LEU A 530 14.81 7.65 23.03
CA LEU A 530 15.51 8.82 22.50
C LEU A 530 16.26 9.62 23.59
N VAL A 531 15.66 9.73 24.79
CA VAL A 531 16.24 10.54 25.88
C VAL A 531 17.17 9.73 26.77
N SER A 532 16.76 8.54 27.18
CA SER A 532 17.48 7.74 28.19
C SER A 532 18.83 7.18 27.73
N PRO A 533 19.02 6.64 26.49
CA PRO A 533 20.26 5.98 26.10
C PRO A 533 21.50 6.88 26.11
N PRO A 534 21.48 8.10 25.57
CA PRO A 534 22.66 8.98 25.59
C PRO A 534 23.04 9.41 27.02
N LEU A 535 22.06 9.51 27.94
CA LEU A 535 22.29 9.87 29.32
C LEU A 535 22.77 8.68 30.16
N HIS A 536 22.41 7.47 29.77
CA HIS A 536 22.94 6.26 30.36
C HIS A 536 24.41 6.04 29.96
N ALA A 537 24.72 6.25 28.67
CA ALA A 537 26.09 6.12 28.14
C ALA A 537 27.03 7.24 28.65
N ALA A 538 26.51 8.46 28.84
CA ALA A 538 27.27 9.64 29.27
C ALA A 538 26.41 10.50 30.24
N PRO A 539 26.44 10.24 31.56
CA PRO A 539 25.53 10.86 32.52
C PRO A 539 25.56 12.40 32.61
N ASN A 540 26.64 13.02 32.15
CA ASN A 540 26.79 14.50 32.14
C ASN A 540 26.30 15.15 30.83
N THR A 541 25.73 14.38 29.91
CA THR A 541 25.19 14.91 28.65
C THR A 541 23.95 15.79 28.94
N PRO A 542 23.83 16.99 28.35
CA PRO A 542 22.62 17.79 28.49
C PRO A 542 21.40 17.08 27.91
N PRO A 543 20.30 16.90 28.66
CA PRO A 543 19.12 16.15 28.18
C PRO A 543 18.26 16.94 27.19
N LEU A 544 18.36 18.28 27.18
CA LEU A 544 17.43 19.16 26.47
C LEU A 544 17.33 18.91 24.97
N PRO A 545 18.42 18.69 24.20
CA PRO A 545 18.32 18.41 22.78
C PRO A 545 17.50 17.15 22.45
N PHE A 546 17.66 16.09 23.24
CA PHE A 546 16.94 14.83 23.06
C PHE A 546 15.48 14.96 23.46
N LEU A 547 15.21 15.70 24.55
CA LEU A 547 13.85 16.04 24.97
C LEU A 547 13.12 16.90 23.94
N GLN A 548 13.79 17.91 23.37
CA GLN A 548 13.23 18.73 22.29
C GLN A 548 12.84 17.88 21.08
N LYS A 549 13.73 16.97 20.65
CA LYS A 549 13.45 16.08 19.53
C LYS A 549 12.24 15.19 19.80
N ALA A 550 12.17 14.52 20.96
CA ALA A 550 11.02 13.70 21.35
C ALA A 550 9.73 14.52 21.46
N PHE A 551 9.82 15.69 22.08
CA PHE A 551 8.71 16.62 22.26
C PHE A 551 8.14 17.11 20.92
N GLU A 552 9.00 17.56 19.99
CA GLU A 552 8.56 18.05 18.68
C GLU A 552 7.89 16.96 17.85
N GLN A 553 8.37 15.72 17.91
CA GLN A 553 7.75 14.61 17.18
C GLN A 553 6.32 14.36 17.64
N ILE A 554 6.07 14.37 18.96
CA ILE A 554 4.75 14.12 19.52
C ILE A 554 3.88 15.38 19.39
N ALA A 555 4.35 16.54 19.86
CA ALA A 555 3.56 17.77 19.92
C ALA A 555 3.16 18.32 18.54
N LEU A 556 3.90 18.01 17.50
CA LEU A 556 3.58 18.37 16.11
C LEU A 556 2.94 17.22 15.32
N ALA A 557 2.64 16.10 15.97
CA ALA A 557 2.08 14.89 15.32
C ALA A 557 2.86 14.49 14.06
N LYS A 558 4.20 14.52 14.13
CA LYS A 558 5.06 14.21 12.97
C LYS A 558 4.90 12.75 12.58
N THR A 559 4.72 12.51 11.29
CA THR A 559 4.64 11.17 10.71
C THR A 559 5.80 10.97 9.75
N ALA A 560 6.51 9.86 9.91
CA ALA A 560 7.56 9.44 8.98
C ALA A 560 6.93 9.08 7.62
N THR A 561 7.60 9.44 6.55
CA THR A 561 7.20 9.17 5.16
C THR A 561 7.83 7.90 4.58
N SER A 562 8.60 7.18 5.40
CA SER A 562 9.21 5.89 5.08
C SER A 562 9.77 5.24 6.35
N ALA A 563 10.10 3.95 6.27
CA ALA A 563 10.80 3.26 7.36
C ALA A 563 12.21 3.85 7.63
N LEU A 564 12.89 4.39 6.62
CA LEU A 564 14.16 5.08 6.80
C LEU A 564 14.00 6.35 7.64
N GLU A 565 13.00 7.17 7.34
CA GLU A 565 12.72 8.37 8.15
C GLU A 565 12.25 7.99 9.56
N ALA A 566 11.47 6.89 9.70
CA ALA A 566 11.10 6.36 11.01
C ALA A 566 12.33 6.00 11.88
N LYS A 567 13.41 5.53 11.25
CA LYS A 567 14.70 5.29 11.92
C LYS A 567 15.36 6.60 12.37
N GLU A 568 15.36 7.64 11.54
CA GLU A 568 15.86 8.97 11.92
C GLU A 568 15.04 9.60 13.06
N MET A 569 13.75 9.26 13.12
CA MET A 569 12.84 9.70 14.18
C MET A 569 12.95 8.85 15.47
N ALA A 570 13.79 7.82 15.50
CA ALA A 570 13.94 6.85 16.59
C ALA A 570 12.67 6.02 16.90
N PHE A 571 11.74 5.92 15.96
CA PHE A 571 10.68 4.91 15.99
C PHE A 571 11.24 3.52 15.67
N LEU A 572 12.22 3.44 14.76
CA LEU A 572 13.07 2.27 14.55
C LEU A 572 14.46 2.49 15.14
N THR A 573 15.10 1.40 15.54
CA THR A 573 16.47 1.36 16.05
C THR A 573 17.44 0.77 15.02
N GLU A 574 18.74 0.73 15.33
CA GLU A 574 19.73 0.06 14.48
C GLU A 574 19.54 -1.46 14.41
N ASN A 575 18.87 -2.04 15.40
CA ASN A 575 18.61 -3.47 15.47
C ASN A 575 17.34 -3.88 14.69
N ASP A 576 16.49 -2.93 14.34
CA ASP A 576 15.26 -3.18 13.58
C ASP A 576 15.57 -3.36 12.08
N ARG A 577 14.74 -4.13 11.39
CA ARG A 577 14.93 -4.45 9.97
C ARG A 577 13.97 -3.66 9.09
N ILE A 578 14.43 -3.34 7.88
CA ILE A 578 13.59 -2.78 6.81
C ILE A 578 13.53 -3.81 5.69
N VAL A 579 12.32 -4.19 5.30
CA VAL A 579 12.02 -5.12 4.22
C VAL A 579 11.40 -4.34 3.07
N MET A 580 12.03 -4.39 1.90
CA MET A 580 11.55 -3.61 0.74
C MET A 580 10.30 -4.22 0.11
N ASN A 581 10.19 -5.55 0.06
CA ASN A 581 9.00 -6.23 -0.44
C ASN A 581 8.01 -6.49 0.71
N ALA A 582 6.87 -5.81 0.68
CA ALA A 582 5.85 -5.97 1.72
C ALA A 582 5.29 -7.41 1.79
N ASP A 583 5.27 -8.15 0.70
CA ASP A 583 4.81 -9.55 0.67
C ASP A 583 5.72 -10.48 1.48
N HIS A 584 6.98 -10.11 1.65
CA HIS A 584 7.95 -10.87 2.46
C HIS A 584 7.93 -10.51 3.95
N LEU A 585 7.06 -9.59 4.36
CA LEU A 585 7.12 -8.96 5.68
C LEU A 585 6.87 -9.98 6.81
N ILE A 586 5.80 -10.76 6.72
CA ILE A 586 5.43 -11.78 7.73
C ILE A 586 6.52 -12.85 7.82
N SER A 587 7.02 -13.34 6.70
CA SER A 587 8.12 -14.32 6.66
C SER A 587 9.41 -13.77 7.26
N ALA A 588 9.74 -12.50 6.99
CA ALA A 588 10.91 -11.86 7.58
C ALA A 588 10.76 -11.66 9.10
N ALA A 589 9.57 -11.29 9.57
CA ALA A 589 9.27 -11.17 10.99
C ALA A 589 9.30 -12.53 11.71
N LYS A 590 8.78 -13.59 11.08
CA LYS A 590 8.88 -14.97 11.58
C LYS A 590 10.35 -15.37 11.79
N ARG A 591 11.21 -15.13 10.77
CA ARG A 591 12.64 -15.43 10.89
C ARG A 591 13.31 -14.63 11.99
N GLU A 592 12.99 -13.35 12.14
CA GLU A 592 13.53 -12.53 13.22
C GLU A 592 13.12 -13.06 14.59
N ALA A 593 11.87 -13.54 14.74
CA ALA A 593 11.40 -14.15 15.97
C ALA A 593 12.17 -15.45 16.30
N LEU A 594 12.41 -16.29 15.29
CA LEU A 594 13.21 -17.52 15.43
C LEU A 594 14.68 -17.21 15.78
N ASP A 595 15.29 -16.23 15.09
CA ASP A 595 16.67 -15.82 15.35
C ASP A 595 16.84 -15.29 16.79
N LEU A 596 15.84 -14.54 17.29
CA LEU A 596 15.84 -14.03 18.66
C LEU A 596 15.58 -15.11 19.70
N ALA A 597 14.80 -16.12 19.40
CA ALA A 597 14.41 -17.16 20.36
C ALA A 597 15.61 -17.95 20.89
N ASP A 598 16.68 -18.08 20.08
CA ASP A 598 17.92 -18.73 20.54
C ASP A 598 18.65 -17.84 21.55
N GLY A 599 18.53 -18.20 22.83
CA GLY A 599 19.15 -17.49 23.95
C GLY A 599 18.42 -16.21 24.36
N TYR A 600 17.15 -16.07 24.03
CA TYR A 600 16.34 -14.90 24.41
C TYR A 600 16.30 -14.68 25.92
N THR A 601 16.48 -13.43 26.31
CA THR A 601 16.32 -12.97 27.70
C THR A 601 15.44 -11.71 27.68
N PRO A 602 14.29 -11.72 28.38
CA PRO A 602 13.42 -10.55 28.43
C PRO A 602 14.13 -9.37 29.12
N PRO A 603 13.75 -8.13 28.84
CA PRO A 603 14.23 -6.96 29.56
C PRO A 603 13.93 -7.06 31.04
N GLU A 604 14.81 -6.51 31.88
CA GLU A 604 14.60 -6.44 33.33
C GLU A 604 13.66 -5.23 33.67
N HIS A 605 12.79 -5.42 34.67
CA HIS A 605 12.07 -4.31 35.29
C HIS A 605 13.06 -3.44 36.07
N ALA A 606 13.31 -2.24 35.61
CA ALA A 606 14.29 -1.32 36.17
C ALA A 606 13.83 0.14 36.10
N ASN A 607 14.49 1.00 36.88
CA ASN A 607 14.38 2.45 36.71
C ASN A 607 15.22 2.86 35.49
N ASN A 608 14.68 2.68 34.31
CA ASN A 608 15.40 2.81 33.03
C ASN A 608 15.00 4.02 32.19
N VAL A 609 14.04 4.82 32.64
CA VAL A 609 13.61 6.04 31.95
C VAL A 609 14.11 7.28 32.68
N TYR A 610 14.82 8.13 31.94
CA TYR A 610 15.35 9.38 32.51
C TYR A 610 14.28 10.48 32.50
N ALA A 611 13.93 10.94 33.69
CA ALA A 611 13.01 12.06 33.92
C ALA A 611 13.81 13.33 34.29
N ALA A 612 13.83 14.31 33.38
CA ALA A 612 14.71 15.48 33.52
C ALA A 612 14.25 16.56 34.50
N GLY A 613 13.04 16.42 35.05
CA GLY A 613 12.49 17.31 36.08
C GLY A 613 12.03 18.69 35.59
N ARG A 614 11.68 19.53 36.55
CA ARG A 614 10.96 20.81 36.32
C ARG A 614 11.71 21.83 35.48
N THR A 615 13.07 21.88 35.54
CA THR A 615 13.86 22.86 34.79
C THR A 615 13.77 22.58 33.29
N ALA A 616 13.91 21.31 32.88
CA ALA A 616 13.75 20.91 31.49
C ALA A 616 12.32 21.14 30.99
N ARG A 617 11.30 20.87 31.83
CA ARG A 617 9.90 21.17 31.51
C ARG A 617 9.70 22.64 31.17
N ALA A 618 10.21 23.55 32.01
CA ALA A 618 10.08 25.00 31.79
C ALA A 618 10.71 25.43 30.44
N ALA A 619 11.81 24.80 30.03
CA ALA A 619 12.41 25.07 28.74
C ALA A 619 11.52 24.64 27.56
N LEU A 620 10.90 23.46 27.63
CA LEU A 620 9.93 22.98 26.62
C LEU A 620 8.68 23.87 26.57
N GLU A 621 8.12 24.20 27.74
CA GLU A 621 6.93 25.08 27.85
C GLU A 621 7.20 26.51 27.31
N MET A 622 8.43 27.03 27.44
CA MET A 622 8.82 28.27 26.80
C MET A 622 8.83 28.16 25.28
N GLY A 623 9.29 27.05 24.72
CA GLY A 623 9.18 26.76 23.27
C GLY A 623 7.73 26.79 22.79
N VAL A 624 6.81 26.17 23.54
CA VAL A 624 5.37 26.20 23.25
C VAL A 624 4.84 27.64 23.24
N LYS A 625 5.20 28.45 24.25
CA LYS A 625 4.77 29.85 24.30
C LYS A 625 5.27 30.67 23.14
N THR A 626 6.52 30.43 22.69
CA THR A 626 7.08 31.08 21.51
C THR A 626 6.25 30.75 20.24
N MET A 627 5.84 29.47 20.07
CA MET A 627 5.00 29.06 18.95
C MET A 627 3.60 29.70 19.00
N GLN A 628 3.02 29.84 20.22
CA GLN A 628 1.75 30.55 20.42
C GLN A 628 1.86 32.04 20.07
N TRP A 629 2.89 32.74 20.54
CA TRP A 629 3.13 34.14 20.20
C TRP A 629 3.35 34.39 18.71
N ALA A 630 3.95 33.44 18.04
CA ALA A 630 4.14 33.47 16.60
C ALA A 630 2.92 32.99 15.79
N HIS A 631 1.80 32.66 16.45
CA HIS A 631 0.55 32.15 15.85
C HIS A 631 0.69 30.83 15.07
N TYR A 632 1.70 30.02 15.38
CA TYR A 632 1.86 28.67 14.82
C TYR A 632 1.09 27.61 15.63
N ALA A 633 0.76 27.90 16.88
CA ALA A 633 -0.01 27.02 17.75
C ALA A 633 -1.20 27.79 18.38
N SER A 634 -2.36 27.13 18.50
CA SER A 634 -3.52 27.65 19.22
C SER A 634 -3.29 27.64 20.74
N GLU A 635 -4.17 28.25 21.48
CA GLU A 635 -4.13 28.15 22.96
C GLU A 635 -4.30 26.72 23.43
N TYR A 636 -5.17 25.96 22.76
CA TYR A 636 -5.43 24.57 23.12
C TYR A 636 -4.30 23.62 22.70
N ASP A 637 -3.64 23.86 21.56
CA ASP A 637 -2.40 23.16 21.22
C ASP A 637 -1.34 23.34 22.33
N GLY A 638 -1.28 24.53 22.93
CA GLY A 638 -0.41 24.78 24.06
C GLY A 638 -0.76 23.98 25.33
N VAL A 639 -2.04 23.73 25.59
CA VAL A 639 -2.48 22.89 26.71
C VAL A 639 -2.04 21.45 26.49
N ILE A 640 -2.29 20.90 25.28
CA ILE A 640 -1.94 19.52 24.93
C ILE A 640 -0.40 19.32 24.97
N ALA A 641 0.36 20.23 24.32
CA ALA A 641 1.81 20.22 24.34
C ALA A 641 2.40 20.35 25.75
N GLY A 642 1.74 21.13 26.65
CA GLY A 642 2.12 21.22 28.05
C GLY A 642 2.00 19.88 28.80
N HIS A 643 1.00 19.06 28.47
CA HIS A 643 0.89 17.69 28.99
C HIS A 643 2.03 16.81 28.48
N VAL A 644 2.35 16.86 27.19
CA VAL A 644 3.50 16.11 26.61
C VAL A 644 4.81 16.50 27.28
N ALA A 645 5.09 17.81 27.42
CA ALA A 645 6.27 18.32 28.12
C ALA A 645 6.35 17.81 29.57
N ARG A 646 5.23 17.82 30.27
CA ARG A 646 5.13 17.36 31.65
C ARG A 646 5.46 15.86 31.78
N ILE A 647 4.95 15.02 30.89
CA ILE A 647 5.19 13.57 30.93
C ILE A 647 6.64 13.27 30.61
N LEU A 648 7.17 13.78 29.49
CA LEU A 648 8.56 13.58 29.07
C LEU A 648 9.60 13.98 30.12
N THR A 649 9.23 14.90 31.01
CA THR A 649 10.14 15.38 32.07
C THR A 649 9.83 14.82 33.45
N GLY A 650 8.90 13.86 33.58
CA GLY A 650 8.59 13.16 34.82
C GLY A 650 7.63 13.89 35.75
N GLY A 651 6.68 14.67 35.19
CA GLY A 651 5.59 15.26 35.97
C GLY A 651 6.05 16.39 36.87
N ASN A 652 5.88 16.24 38.19
CA ASN A 652 6.22 17.27 39.19
C ASN A 652 7.60 17.05 39.86
N LEU A 653 8.46 16.22 39.32
CA LEU A 653 9.79 15.98 39.86
C LEU A 653 10.60 17.28 39.90
N SER A 654 11.19 17.55 41.07
CA SER A 654 11.97 18.78 41.28
C SER A 654 13.36 18.69 40.65
N LEU A 655 13.95 17.51 40.65
CA LEU A 655 15.29 17.19 40.17
C LEU A 655 15.24 16.04 39.17
N PRO A 656 16.23 15.96 38.25
CA PRO A 656 16.37 14.82 37.36
C PRO A 656 16.58 13.52 38.15
N GLN A 657 15.94 12.45 37.70
CA GLN A 657 16.15 11.10 38.22
C GLN A 657 15.72 10.02 37.24
N TRP A 658 16.17 8.81 37.48
CA TRP A 658 15.70 7.63 36.78
C TRP A 658 14.44 7.10 37.44
N VAL A 659 13.42 6.78 36.61
CA VAL A 659 12.11 6.29 37.06
C VAL A 659 11.75 4.99 36.35
N PRO A 660 10.89 4.14 36.93
CA PRO A 660 10.35 2.98 36.23
C PRO A 660 9.37 3.42 35.13
N GLU A 661 9.17 2.54 34.16
CA GLU A 661 8.28 2.80 32.99
C GLU A 661 6.85 3.09 33.44
N GLU A 662 6.33 2.36 34.40
CA GLU A 662 4.97 2.50 34.95
C GLU A 662 4.71 3.89 35.54
N TYR A 663 5.75 4.58 36.01
CA TYR A 663 5.62 5.95 36.51
C TYR A 663 5.16 6.91 35.41
N LEU A 664 5.73 6.80 34.18
CA LEU A 664 5.34 7.62 33.06
C LEU A 664 4.00 7.18 32.47
N LEU A 665 3.71 5.88 32.40
CA LEU A 665 2.40 5.37 31.97
C LEU A 665 1.26 5.93 32.82
N ASN A 666 1.44 6.01 34.14
CA ASN A 666 0.48 6.65 35.03
C ASN A 666 0.30 8.16 34.76
N LEU A 667 1.36 8.88 34.36
CA LEU A 667 1.26 10.28 33.96
C LEU A 667 0.52 10.43 32.61
N GLU A 668 0.78 9.56 31.64
CA GLU A 668 0.08 9.52 30.35
C GLU A 668 -1.43 9.31 30.57
N LYS A 669 -1.81 8.25 31.27
CA LYS A 669 -3.22 7.94 31.56
C LYS A 669 -3.95 9.13 32.20
N LYS A 670 -3.36 9.74 33.25
CA LYS A 670 -3.98 10.90 33.93
C LYS A 670 -4.12 12.09 33.00
N ALA A 671 -3.15 12.38 32.16
CA ALA A 671 -3.20 13.49 31.23
C ALA A 671 -4.22 13.24 30.11
N PHE A 672 -4.26 12.03 29.56
CA PHE A 672 -5.21 11.59 28.55
C PHE A 672 -6.65 11.74 29.04
N LEU A 673 -6.99 11.18 30.20
CA LEU A 673 -8.32 11.32 30.82
C LEU A 673 -8.67 12.76 31.13
N GLY A 674 -7.68 13.60 31.51
CA GLY A 674 -7.85 15.01 31.72
C GLY A 674 -8.21 15.78 30.45
N LEU A 675 -7.58 15.42 29.30
CA LEU A 675 -7.87 16.01 28.00
C LEU A 675 -9.20 15.54 27.43
N LEU A 676 -9.59 14.28 27.66
CA LEU A 676 -10.90 13.76 27.26
C LEU A 676 -12.09 14.51 27.90
N LYS A 677 -11.90 15.15 29.03
CA LYS A 677 -12.94 15.98 29.69
C LYS A 677 -13.10 17.37 29.08
N GLN A 678 -12.24 17.73 28.11
CA GLN A 678 -12.25 19.03 27.46
C GLN A 678 -13.16 19.03 26.22
N GLU A 679 -14.06 20.02 26.13
CA GLU A 679 -14.96 20.19 24.98
C GLU A 679 -14.19 20.30 23.65
N LYS A 680 -13.08 21.03 23.66
CA LYS A 680 -12.20 21.20 22.48
C LYS A 680 -11.61 19.90 21.96
N THR A 681 -11.37 18.91 22.82
CA THR A 681 -10.98 17.54 22.38
C THR A 681 -12.14 16.87 21.66
N HIS A 682 -13.37 16.95 22.19
CA HIS A 682 -14.55 16.39 21.55
C HIS A 682 -14.77 16.98 20.15
N GLU A 683 -14.66 18.31 20.00
CA GLU A 683 -14.76 19.00 18.72
C GLU A 683 -13.72 18.48 17.71
N ARG A 684 -12.46 18.27 18.13
CA ARG A 684 -11.39 17.73 17.25
C ARG A 684 -11.67 16.30 16.81
N ILE A 685 -12.07 15.43 17.72
CA ILE A 685 -12.39 14.03 17.39
C ILE A 685 -13.57 13.98 16.42
N GLU A 686 -14.66 14.71 16.69
CA GLU A 686 -15.82 14.75 15.80
C GLU A 686 -15.48 15.33 14.42
N ALA A 687 -14.64 16.36 14.35
CA ALA A 687 -14.19 16.93 13.09
C ALA A 687 -13.40 15.90 12.26
N LEU A 688 -12.49 15.16 12.89
CA LEU A 688 -11.73 14.10 12.20
C LEU A 688 -12.66 13.00 11.67
N LEU A 689 -13.60 12.51 12.50
CA LEU A 689 -14.54 11.46 12.10
C LEU A 689 -15.47 11.89 10.95
N LYS A 690 -15.88 13.18 10.93
CA LYS A 690 -16.75 13.72 9.87
C LYS A 690 -16.02 14.06 8.57
N THR A 691 -14.79 14.55 8.67
CA THR A 691 -14.08 15.15 7.52
C THR A 691 -12.84 14.38 7.06
N GLY A 692 -12.36 13.42 7.86
CA GLY A 692 -11.08 12.74 7.66
C GLY A 692 -9.85 13.65 7.86
N LYS A 693 -10.03 14.87 8.43
CA LYS A 693 -8.95 15.86 8.60
C LYS A 693 -8.91 16.38 10.03
N PRO A 694 -7.70 16.50 10.62
CA PRO A 694 -7.58 17.12 11.94
C PRO A 694 -7.98 18.61 11.90
N MET A 695 -8.66 19.04 12.96
CA MET A 695 -9.05 20.43 13.16
C MET A 695 -8.16 21.07 14.24
N ARG A 696 -7.90 22.37 14.13
CA ARG A 696 -7.27 23.17 15.18
C ARG A 696 -8.27 24.20 15.71
N ASN A 697 -8.46 24.26 17.05
CA ASN A 697 -9.41 25.13 17.74
C ASN A 697 -8.76 25.88 18.90
#